data_f136d4e984fdde5d164173c45baeab72
#
_entry.id   f136d4e984fdde5d164173c45baeab72
#
_cell.length_a   1.000
_cell.length_b   1.000
_cell.length_c   1.000
_cell.angle_alpha   90.00
_cell.angle_beta   90.00
_cell.angle_gamma   90.00
#
_symmetry.space_group_name_H-M   'P 1'
#
loop_
_entity.id
_entity.type
_entity.pdbx_description
1 polymer ?
#
loop_
_entity_poly.entity_id
_entity_poly.type
_entity_poly.pdbx_seq_one_letter_code
_entity_poly.pdbx_strand_id
1 'polypeptide(L)'
;MKRGTAWTSRLAARAVLALAAGLCLPVALAAQVIDGPGAMTPGPGCSCGAHPPGPPPNRTVEPYAGTPKDLEPYENFAQPYFRNYTTPSIYAGSGRDIPDPKNIGEVRIGFLGPVEKQADQVFGLRMLHGAQLALDEANARGGYGGTPFRLMIHDDYTNWQFGAEGGATRPTDSAIWGAALDEAVKMIYDEQDWAIFGSISSESTHMILRLALKAEIPVVNSASTDPTIPETYIPWYFTDIQDDRVQCYTLARRIFTELGLKRAALLRVNSRYGRMGVGKFRDASRRLGHPVVIEQKFLPGDTDFRRSLRIIQDSRADAIVLWANETETAEILTQMRELGMHQRVFGSYRTLGDELLAKAGPAAEGFEAVYPYDPARTDPKWLAFVRDYQARYGEKPEQFAALAYDAMNILLQSICRAGLNRARIQDALDQVYRYDGVTGPMLFDPNNKNVSPMFLGTVQDRTIAYRVEPMGGSGQPAAAGGQREPMGGVPYARVGEDGVRYFGPHPPDIPRGEAKIVLFGPHAAAVAANSDVQKALASSSEISGVIPVESAQNWGTASTQLVHALTDEHALAIVALDRDCAHLAEQLSLKAFVPVVALADDRALTATNIPWIFRLPAHAGPDEAIRVLVDAAQKSGNNPGRLRTVLASGTTIGGVKFRDTGEPER
;
A
#
# COMPACT_ATOMS: atom_id res chain seq x y z
N MET A 1 -17.49 -39.66 -71.82
CA MET A 1 -18.33 -39.56 -70.64
C MET A 1 -17.47 -39.28 -69.43
N LYS A 2 -17.15 -38.05 -69.20
CA LYS A 2 -16.49 -37.51 -67.97
C LYS A 2 -16.67 -35.96 -67.99
N ARG A 3 -17.62 -35.41 -67.32
CA ARG A 3 -17.70 -33.98 -66.97
C ARG A 3 -18.59 -33.91 -65.75
N GLY A 4 -18.04 -33.36 -64.65
CA GLY A 4 -18.86 -32.98 -63.52
C GLY A 4 -18.23 -33.20 -62.18
N THR A 5 -17.15 -32.48 -61.81
CA THR A 5 -16.72 -32.28 -60.39
C THR A 5 -15.70 -31.15 -60.34
N ALA A 6 -16.12 -29.93 -60.62
CA ALA A 6 -15.24 -28.76 -60.46
C ALA A 6 -15.94 -27.51 -59.90
N TRP A 7 -17.14 -27.66 -59.32
CA TRP A 7 -17.92 -26.50 -58.89
C TRP A 7 -18.19 -26.40 -57.39
N THR A 8 -17.84 -27.44 -56.61
CA THR A 8 -18.07 -27.47 -55.18
C THR A 8 -16.87 -27.00 -54.34
N SER A 9 -15.68 -26.86 -54.93
CA SER A 9 -14.47 -26.45 -54.17
C SER A 9 -14.26 -24.94 -54.06
N ARG A 10 -14.94 -24.12 -54.88
CA ARG A 10 -14.79 -22.65 -54.82
C ARG A 10 -15.76 -21.93 -53.87
N LEU A 11 -16.85 -22.56 -53.51
CA LEU A 11 -17.80 -22.04 -52.55
C LEU A 11 -17.38 -22.33 -51.07
N ALA A 12 -16.72 -23.47 -50.83
CA ALA A 12 -16.18 -23.81 -49.51
C ALA A 12 -15.02 -22.88 -49.09
N ALA A 13 -14.16 -22.49 -50.06
CA ALA A 13 -13.03 -21.57 -49.76
C ALA A 13 -13.47 -20.12 -49.44
N ARG A 14 -14.61 -19.67 -50.01
CA ARG A 14 -15.14 -18.34 -49.69
C ARG A 14 -15.90 -18.27 -48.36
N ALA A 15 -16.49 -19.37 -47.94
CA ALA A 15 -17.17 -19.47 -46.63
C ALA A 15 -16.17 -19.51 -45.45
N VAL A 16 -15.02 -20.17 -45.63
CA VAL A 16 -13.97 -20.26 -44.60
C VAL A 16 -13.25 -18.92 -44.43
N LEU A 17 -13.05 -18.11 -45.49
CA LEU A 17 -12.47 -16.78 -45.38
C LEU A 17 -13.43 -15.78 -44.76
N ALA A 18 -14.74 -15.92 -44.94
CA ALA A 18 -15.73 -15.06 -44.28
C ALA A 18 -15.93 -15.37 -42.79
N LEU A 19 -15.76 -16.64 -42.39
CA LEU A 19 -15.77 -17.01 -40.97
C LEU A 19 -14.47 -16.61 -40.24
N ALA A 20 -13.32 -16.63 -40.92
CA ALA A 20 -12.06 -16.17 -40.33
C ALA A 20 -12.02 -14.65 -40.15
N ALA A 21 -12.65 -13.85 -41.04
CA ALA A 21 -12.75 -12.41 -40.92
C ALA A 21 -13.78 -11.95 -39.86
N GLY A 22 -14.83 -12.76 -39.62
CA GLY A 22 -15.85 -12.47 -38.61
C GLY A 22 -15.44 -12.78 -37.17
N LEU A 23 -14.44 -13.67 -36.98
CA LEU A 23 -13.91 -13.99 -35.65
C LEU A 23 -12.75 -13.10 -35.19
N CYS A 24 -12.13 -12.33 -36.10
CA CYS A 24 -11.07 -11.38 -35.74
C CYS A 24 -11.59 -9.99 -35.34
N LEU A 25 -12.82 -9.63 -35.72
CA LEU A 25 -13.38 -8.31 -35.40
C LEU A 25 -13.69 -8.06 -33.90
N PRO A 26 -14.16 -9.02 -33.10
CA PRO A 26 -14.40 -8.77 -31.69
C PRO A 26 -13.12 -8.74 -30.86
N VAL A 27 -12.04 -9.41 -31.28
CA VAL A 27 -10.75 -9.39 -30.57
C VAL A 27 -10.01 -8.06 -30.80
N ALA A 28 -10.09 -7.50 -32.00
CA ALA A 28 -9.50 -6.20 -32.30
C ALA A 28 -10.23 -5.04 -31.61
N LEU A 29 -11.57 -5.13 -31.44
CA LEU A 29 -12.34 -4.14 -30.68
C LEU A 29 -12.09 -4.24 -29.17
N ALA A 30 -11.90 -5.44 -28.63
CA ALA A 30 -11.57 -5.62 -27.21
C ALA A 30 -10.15 -5.15 -26.88
N ALA A 31 -9.20 -5.31 -27.80
CA ALA A 31 -7.85 -4.76 -27.65
C ALA A 31 -7.83 -3.23 -27.73
N GLN A 32 -8.65 -2.63 -28.58
CA GLN A 32 -8.73 -1.16 -28.68
C GLN A 32 -9.40 -0.48 -27.49
N VAL A 33 -10.26 -1.17 -26.74
CA VAL A 33 -10.87 -0.65 -25.50
C VAL A 33 -9.89 -0.71 -24.33
N ILE A 34 -8.83 -1.52 -24.42
CA ILE A 34 -7.77 -1.62 -23.40
C ILE A 34 -6.61 -0.63 -23.70
N ASP A 35 -6.44 -0.21 -24.94
CA ASP A 35 -5.32 0.63 -25.40
C ASP A 35 -5.56 2.15 -25.34
N GLY A 36 -6.35 2.61 -24.45
CA GLY A 36 -6.42 4.02 -24.14
C GLY A 36 -7.82 4.59 -24.12
N PRO A 37 -8.15 5.39 -23.11
CA PRO A 37 -9.28 6.27 -23.20
C PRO A 37 -9.04 7.17 -24.42
N GLY A 38 -10.03 7.23 -25.29
CA GLY A 38 -10.08 8.29 -26.29
C GLY A 38 -9.76 9.60 -25.59
N ALA A 39 -8.94 10.44 -26.20
CA ALA A 39 -8.40 11.66 -25.60
C ALA A 39 -9.41 12.27 -24.63
N MET A 40 -9.12 12.17 -23.33
CA MET A 40 -9.95 12.80 -22.32
C MET A 40 -9.91 14.29 -22.59
N THR A 41 -11.02 14.85 -23.05
CA THR A 41 -11.14 16.30 -23.18
C THR A 41 -11.08 16.89 -21.77
N PRO A 42 -10.23 17.90 -21.53
CA PRO A 42 -10.23 18.61 -20.26
C PRO A 42 -11.65 19.05 -19.94
N GLY A 43 -12.09 18.83 -18.70
CA GLY A 43 -13.36 19.37 -18.22
C GLY A 43 -13.38 20.89 -18.43
N PRO A 44 -14.55 21.51 -18.73
CA PRO A 44 -14.62 22.92 -19.03
C PRO A 44 -14.13 23.74 -17.83
N GLY A 45 -13.08 24.52 -18.04
CA GLY A 45 -12.72 25.61 -17.17
C GLY A 45 -11.66 25.36 -16.08
N CYS A 46 -10.95 24.24 -16.07
CA CYS A 46 -9.87 24.05 -15.12
C CYS A 46 -8.65 24.89 -15.48
N SER A 47 -8.34 25.90 -14.67
CA SER A 47 -7.18 26.77 -14.84
C SER A 47 -5.90 26.28 -14.14
N CYS A 48 -5.93 25.09 -13.56
CA CYS A 48 -4.73 24.45 -13.04
C CYS A 48 -3.77 24.24 -14.20
N GLY A 49 -2.62 24.93 -14.19
CA GLY A 49 -1.68 24.98 -15.31
C GLY A 49 -1.49 23.63 -15.99
N ALA A 50 -2.02 23.50 -17.19
CA ALA A 50 -1.99 22.26 -17.93
C ALA A 50 -0.55 22.00 -18.42
N HIS A 51 0.17 21.15 -17.72
CA HIS A 51 1.25 20.44 -18.38
C HIS A 51 0.60 19.35 -19.25
N PRO A 52 0.88 19.32 -20.56
CA PRO A 52 0.40 18.22 -21.37
C PRO A 52 0.90 16.93 -20.72
N PRO A 53 0.05 15.92 -20.54
CA PRO A 53 0.50 14.63 -20.07
C PRO A 53 1.61 14.15 -20.98
N GLY A 54 2.63 13.56 -20.41
CA GLY A 54 3.55 12.73 -21.17
C GLY A 54 2.76 11.67 -21.97
N PRO A 55 3.37 10.99 -22.91
CA PRO A 55 2.73 9.88 -23.57
C PRO A 55 2.20 8.92 -22.51
N PRO A 56 1.04 8.29 -22.71
CA PRO A 56 0.52 7.31 -21.77
C PRO A 56 1.61 6.26 -21.51
N PRO A 57 1.72 5.76 -20.26
CA PRO A 57 2.72 4.74 -19.95
C PRO A 57 2.55 3.59 -20.94
N ASN A 58 3.65 3.18 -21.56
CA ASN A 58 3.62 2.00 -22.40
C ASN A 58 3.40 0.77 -21.50
N ARG A 59 2.15 0.41 -21.30
CA ARG A 59 1.73 -0.70 -20.45
C ARG A 59 2.19 -2.07 -20.96
N THR A 60 2.81 -2.13 -22.14
CA THR A 60 3.43 -3.32 -22.69
C THR A 60 4.90 -3.50 -22.27
N VAL A 61 5.50 -2.49 -21.66
CA VAL A 61 6.87 -2.57 -21.14
C VAL A 61 6.90 -3.44 -19.89
N GLU A 62 7.84 -4.37 -19.83
CA GLU A 62 8.16 -5.07 -18.58
C GLU A 62 8.35 -4.06 -17.45
N PRO A 63 7.63 -4.16 -16.33
CA PRO A 63 7.71 -3.21 -15.23
C PRO A 63 9.13 -3.00 -14.70
N TYR A 64 10.01 -3.95 -14.96
CA TYR A 64 11.42 -3.93 -14.56
C TYR A 64 12.40 -4.01 -15.74
N ALA A 65 11.92 -3.77 -16.97
CA ALA A 65 12.82 -3.63 -18.11
C ALA A 65 13.80 -2.47 -17.85
N GLY A 66 15.05 -2.70 -17.78
CA GLY A 66 16.05 -1.73 -17.36
C GLY A 66 16.33 -1.67 -15.86
N THR A 67 15.54 -2.35 -15.03
CA THR A 67 15.91 -2.57 -13.64
C THR A 67 16.98 -3.66 -13.56
N PRO A 68 18.07 -3.44 -12.81
CA PRO A 68 19.05 -4.49 -12.57
C PRO A 68 18.35 -5.75 -12.00
N LYS A 69 18.80 -6.93 -12.44
CA LYS A 69 18.23 -8.20 -11.94
C LYS A 69 18.25 -8.33 -10.43
N ASP A 70 19.23 -7.69 -9.80
CA ASP A 70 19.38 -7.64 -8.35
C ASP A 70 18.23 -6.90 -7.65
N LEU A 71 17.54 -6.00 -8.36
CA LEU A 71 16.38 -5.25 -7.87
C LEU A 71 15.05 -5.90 -8.21
N GLU A 72 15.05 -6.84 -9.16
CA GLU A 72 13.85 -7.60 -9.46
C GLU A 72 13.43 -8.40 -8.23
N PRO A 73 12.13 -8.56 -7.98
CA PRO A 73 11.64 -9.40 -6.89
C PRO A 73 12.12 -10.83 -7.07
N TYR A 74 12.24 -11.56 -5.97
CA TYR A 74 12.51 -12.99 -6.05
C TYR A 74 11.37 -13.73 -6.76
N GLU A 75 11.73 -14.70 -7.60
CA GLU A 75 10.77 -15.53 -8.35
C GLU A 75 9.81 -16.31 -7.44
N ASN A 76 10.22 -16.59 -6.20
CA ASN A 76 9.43 -17.32 -5.22
C ASN A 76 8.51 -16.44 -4.36
N PHE A 77 8.28 -15.20 -4.73
CA PHE A 77 7.24 -14.38 -4.09
C PHE A 77 5.88 -15.07 -4.27
N ALA A 78 5.19 -15.28 -3.14
CA ALA A 78 3.86 -15.87 -3.17
C ALA A 78 2.87 -14.99 -3.95
N GLN A 79 2.00 -15.62 -4.74
CA GLN A 79 0.87 -14.93 -5.33
C GLN A 79 -0.02 -14.36 -4.20
N PRO A 80 -0.62 -13.16 -4.32
CA PRO A 80 -0.69 -12.34 -5.55
C PRO A 80 0.47 -11.35 -5.72
N TYR A 81 1.35 -11.24 -4.75
CA TYR A 81 2.41 -10.22 -4.76
C TYR A 81 3.32 -10.27 -5.99
N PHE A 82 3.59 -11.47 -6.49
CA PHE A 82 4.40 -11.64 -7.70
C PHE A 82 3.76 -11.01 -8.94
N ARG A 83 2.43 -10.99 -9.03
CA ARG A 83 1.72 -10.43 -10.19
C ARG A 83 1.90 -8.93 -10.33
N ASN A 84 2.07 -8.21 -9.23
CA ASN A 84 2.31 -6.78 -9.27
C ASN A 84 3.57 -6.41 -10.07
N TYR A 85 4.57 -7.28 -10.08
CA TYR A 85 5.81 -7.05 -10.80
C TYR A 85 5.73 -7.39 -12.29
N THR A 86 4.81 -8.23 -12.67
CA THR A 86 4.69 -8.73 -14.04
C THR A 86 3.50 -8.16 -14.81
N THR A 87 2.53 -7.58 -14.10
CA THR A 87 1.30 -7.09 -14.71
C THR A 87 0.83 -5.83 -14.00
N PRO A 88 0.55 -4.73 -14.72
CA PRO A 88 -0.02 -3.53 -14.12
C PRO A 88 -1.34 -3.82 -13.42
N SER A 89 -1.59 -3.15 -12.31
CA SER A 89 -2.87 -3.14 -11.65
C SER A 89 -3.83 -2.24 -12.43
N ILE A 90 -4.94 -2.78 -12.90
CA ILE A 90 -5.90 -2.04 -13.73
C ILE A 90 -7.29 -2.11 -13.09
N TYR A 91 -7.92 -0.95 -12.97
CA TYR A 91 -9.33 -0.87 -12.63
C TYR A 91 -10.21 -1.23 -13.84
N ALA A 92 -11.11 -2.19 -13.67
CA ALA A 92 -12.01 -2.68 -14.72
C ALA A 92 -13.50 -2.53 -14.38
N GLY A 93 -13.84 -1.77 -13.34
CA GLY A 93 -15.23 -1.58 -12.90
C GLY A 93 -15.99 -0.52 -13.69
N SER A 94 -17.28 -0.40 -13.38
CA SER A 94 -18.24 0.52 -14.03
C SER A 94 -18.25 1.92 -13.40
N GLY A 95 -17.47 2.19 -12.37
CA GLY A 95 -17.45 3.50 -11.70
C GLY A 95 -17.19 4.69 -12.62
N ARG A 96 -16.54 4.44 -13.78
CA ARG A 96 -16.33 5.47 -14.81
C ARG A 96 -17.62 6.06 -15.40
N ASP A 97 -18.70 5.26 -15.37
CA ASP A 97 -19.99 5.63 -15.96
C ASP A 97 -20.83 6.49 -15.02
N ILE A 98 -20.41 6.62 -13.76
CA ILE A 98 -21.08 7.50 -12.79
C ILE A 98 -20.96 8.96 -13.29
N PRO A 99 -22.09 9.67 -13.47
CA PRO A 99 -22.06 11.04 -13.96
C PRO A 99 -21.46 12.00 -12.93
N ASP A 100 -20.83 13.06 -13.42
CA ASP A 100 -20.34 14.11 -12.55
C ASP A 100 -21.49 14.77 -11.77
N PRO A 101 -21.28 15.10 -10.49
CA PRO A 101 -22.27 15.79 -9.69
C PRO A 101 -22.51 17.20 -10.25
N LYS A 102 -23.72 17.68 -10.05
CA LYS A 102 -24.12 19.04 -10.44
C LYS A 102 -24.14 19.94 -9.19
N ASN A 103 -23.78 21.19 -9.35
CA ASN A 103 -23.93 22.24 -8.32
C ASN A 103 -23.17 21.93 -7.01
N ILE A 104 -21.90 21.60 -7.12
CA ILE A 104 -21.03 21.44 -5.96
C ILE A 104 -20.51 22.80 -5.49
N GLY A 105 -20.43 23.00 -4.16
CA GLY A 105 -19.87 24.22 -3.57
C GLY A 105 -18.36 24.19 -3.40
N GLU A 106 -17.78 23.01 -3.29
CA GLU A 106 -16.33 22.78 -3.09
C GLU A 106 -15.93 21.39 -3.59
N VAL A 107 -14.66 21.24 -4.01
CA VAL A 107 -14.06 19.95 -4.38
C VAL A 107 -13.20 19.50 -3.21
N ARG A 108 -13.67 18.48 -2.48
CA ARG A 108 -13.03 17.99 -1.26
C ARG A 108 -11.98 16.94 -1.57
N ILE A 109 -10.84 17.04 -0.89
CA ILE A 109 -9.75 16.08 -0.91
C ILE A 109 -9.41 15.76 0.55
N GLY A 110 -9.49 14.50 0.94
CA GLY A 110 -9.12 14.08 2.28
C GLY A 110 -7.61 14.09 2.45
N PHE A 111 -7.11 14.76 3.48
CA PHE A 111 -5.72 14.66 3.91
C PHE A 111 -5.66 13.79 5.16
N LEU A 112 -4.83 12.75 5.13
CA LEU A 112 -4.60 11.86 6.26
C LEU A 112 -3.12 11.86 6.63
N GLY A 113 -2.79 12.20 7.86
CA GLY A 113 -1.41 12.20 8.33
C GLY A 113 -1.28 12.58 9.79
N PRO A 114 -0.08 12.42 10.38
CA PRO A 114 0.18 12.74 11.78
C PRO A 114 0.24 14.25 11.98
N VAL A 115 -0.91 14.90 12.21
CA VAL A 115 -1.01 16.35 12.37
C VAL A 115 -1.23 16.81 13.82
N GLU A 116 -1.60 15.88 14.70
CA GLU A 116 -1.74 16.12 16.13
C GLU A 116 -0.50 15.69 16.92
N LYS A 117 -0.56 15.70 18.24
CA LYS A 117 0.60 15.41 19.12
C LYS A 117 1.05 13.95 19.04
N GLN A 118 1.96 13.65 18.13
CA GLN A 118 2.57 12.33 17.98
C GLN A 118 4.02 12.45 17.45
N ALA A 119 4.77 11.34 17.46
CA ALA A 119 6.19 11.33 17.16
C ALA A 119 6.55 11.94 15.79
N ASP A 120 5.74 11.64 14.76
CA ASP A 120 5.98 12.10 13.39
C ASP A 120 5.20 13.38 13.01
N GLN A 121 4.65 14.12 14.00
CA GLN A 121 3.83 15.32 13.76
C GLN A 121 4.55 16.37 12.89
N VAL A 122 5.82 16.60 13.13
CA VAL A 122 6.61 17.58 12.36
C VAL A 122 6.59 17.23 10.88
N PHE A 123 6.73 15.97 10.53
CA PHE A 123 6.71 15.52 9.14
C PHE A 123 5.30 15.59 8.55
N GLY A 124 4.27 15.24 9.34
CA GLY A 124 2.87 15.36 8.95
C GLY A 124 2.47 16.80 8.63
N LEU A 125 2.88 17.74 9.47
CA LEU A 125 2.62 19.17 9.25
C LEU A 125 3.35 19.69 8.00
N ARG A 126 4.60 19.29 7.76
CA ARG A 126 5.34 19.66 6.54
C ARG A 126 4.69 19.11 5.28
N MET A 127 4.23 17.84 5.31
CA MET A 127 3.47 17.26 4.22
C MET A 127 2.16 18.02 3.98
N LEU A 128 1.43 18.38 5.04
CA LEU A 128 0.23 19.19 4.96
C LEU A 128 0.51 20.59 4.36
N HIS A 129 1.58 21.25 4.81
CA HIS A 129 1.96 22.57 4.30
C HIS A 129 2.27 22.55 2.81
N GLY A 130 3.00 21.53 2.32
CA GLY A 130 3.28 21.38 0.89
C GLY A 130 2.01 21.16 0.07
N ALA A 131 1.15 20.25 0.53
CA ALA A 131 -0.14 19.97 -0.12
C ALA A 131 -1.06 21.20 -0.12
N GLN A 132 -1.14 21.93 1.01
CA GLN A 132 -1.97 23.12 1.15
C GLN A 132 -1.48 24.26 0.26
N LEU A 133 -0.16 24.45 0.14
CA LEU A 133 0.39 25.48 -0.76
C LEU A 133 -0.02 25.23 -2.21
N ALA A 134 0.12 23.99 -2.69
CA ALA A 134 -0.29 23.61 -4.05
C ALA A 134 -1.78 23.85 -4.29
N LEU A 135 -2.62 23.47 -3.32
CA LEU A 135 -4.07 23.65 -3.38
C LEU A 135 -4.46 25.12 -3.38
N ASP A 136 -3.83 25.95 -2.56
CA ASP A 136 -4.12 27.39 -2.49
C ASP A 136 -3.72 28.12 -3.79
N GLU A 137 -2.59 27.73 -4.38
CA GLU A 137 -2.20 28.24 -5.70
C GLU A 137 -3.17 27.81 -6.80
N ALA A 138 -3.69 26.59 -6.76
CA ALA A 138 -4.72 26.13 -7.68
C ALA A 138 -6.02 26.94 -7.50
N ASN A 139 -6.42 27.21 -6.27
CA ASN A 139 -7.56 28.06 -5.96
C ASN A 139 -7.37 29.51 -6.42
N ALA A 140 -6.17 30.08 -6.24
CA ALA A 140 -5.84 31.41 -6.73
C ALA A 140 -5.92 31.53 -8.26
N ARG A 141 -5.73 30.41 -8.96
CA ARG A 141 -5.91 30.30 -10.41
C ARG A 141 -7.35 30.01 -10.84
N GLY A 142 -8.30 29.94 -9.90
CA GLY A 142 -9.73 29.74 -10.17
C GLY A 142 -10.28 28.36 -9.80
N GLY A 143 -9.50 27.50 -9.17
CA GLY A 143 -9.95 26.19 -8.70
C GLY A 143 -10.46 25.26 -9.80
N TYR A 144 -11.43 24.43 -9.49
CA TYR A 144 -12.10 23.55 -10.44
C TYR A 144 -13.26 24.28 -11.12
N GLY A 145 -13.02 24.88 -12.28
CA GLY A 145 -14.06 25.59 -13.02
C GLY A 145 -14.77 26.71 -12.23
N GLY A 146 -14.08 27.39 -11.35
CA GLY A 146 -14.62 28.41 -10.46
C GLY A 146 -15.01 27.87 -9.06
N THR A 147 -15.00 26.56 -8.85
CA THR A 147 -15.27 25.92 -7.56
C THR A 147 -13.95 25.70 -6.80
N PRO A 148 -13.84 26.10 -5.53
CA PRO A 148 -12.60 25.94 -4.79
C PRO A 148 -12.34 24.47 -4.42
N PHE A 149 -11.06 24.10 -4.43
CA PHE A 149 -10.59 22.88 -3.77
C PHE A 149 -10.48 23.10 -2.27
N ARG A 150 -10.75 22.07 -1.49
CA ARG A 150 -10.64 22.10 -0.04
C ARG A 150 -9.99 20.82 0.49
N LEU A 151 -9.00 20.97 1.40
CA LEU A 151 -8.44 19.87 2.17
C LEU A 151 -9.30 19.60 3.40
N MET A 152 -9.73 18.36 3.54
CA MET A 152 -10.37 17.82 4.75
C MET A 152 -9.28 17.13 5.56
N ILE A 153 -8.90 17.73 6.69
CA ILE A 153 -7.69 17.35 7.43
C ILE A 153 -8.06 16.37 8.53
N HIS A 154 -7.45 15.18 8.49
CA HIS A 154 -7.63 14.09 9.43
C HIS A 154 -6.30 13.62 10.01
N ASP A 155 -6.30 13.30 11.32
CA ASP A 155 -5.13 12.74 11.99
C ASP A 155 -5.16 11.21 11.90
N ASP A 156 -4.06 10.60 11.50
CA ASP A 156 -3.99 9.14 11.34
C ASP A 156 -3.65 8.39 12.63
N TYR A 157 -3.38 9.09 13.70
CA TYR A 157 -3.13 8.63 15.05
C TYR A 157 -2.41 7.26 15.16
N THR A 158 -1.16 7.25 14.73
CA THR A 158 -0.35 6.01 14.71
C THR A 158 0.48 5.79 15.97
N ASN A 159 0.09 6.32 17.11
CA ASN A 159 0.85 6.22 18.36
C ASN A 159 0.99 4.76 18.86
N TRP A 160 1.99 4.09 18.33
CA TRP A 160 2.57 2.92 18.95
C TRP A 160 3.50 3.35 20.09
N GLN A 161 2.96 3.65 21.25
CA GLN A 161 3.79 3.76 22.44
C GLN A 161 4.02 2.36 23.01
N PHE A 162 5.16 1.77 22.67
CA PHE A 162 5.67 0.62 23.41
C PHE A 162 6.24 1.14 24.73
N GLY A 163 5.68 0.71 25.85
CA GLY A 163 6.24 1.00 27.16
C GLY A 163 7.66 0.44 27.30
N ALA A 164 8.47 1.06 28.17
CA ALA A 164 9.88 0.78 28.38
C ALA A 164 10.21 -0.68 28.78
N GLU A 165 9.24 -1.52 29.08
CA GLU A 165 9.40 -2.93 29.42
C GLU A 165 8.70 -3.90 28.46
N GLY A 166 8.44 -3.46 27.21
CA GLY A 166 7.80 -4.31 26.19
C GLY A 166 6.30 -4.52 26.37
N GLY A 167 5.69 -3.84 27.33
CA GLY A 167 4.25 -3.76 27.50
C GLY A 167 3.73 -2.56 26.74
N ALA A 168 2.84 -2.77 25.74
CA ALA A 168 2.12 -1.68 25.12
C ALA A 168 1.22 -1.02 26.18
N THR A 169 1.54 0.19 26.61
CA THR A 169 0.54 1.02 27.30
C THR A 169 -0.42 1.52 26.20
N ARG A 170 -1.52 0.80 26.03
CA ARG A 170 -2.60 1.23 25.16
C ARG A 170 -3.17 2.56 25.66
N PRO A 171 -3.40 3.54 24.80
CA PRO A 171 -4.48 4.48 25.04
C PRO A 171 -5.76 3.62 25.08
N THR A 172 -6.57 3.78 26.08
CA THR A 172 -7.65 2.89 26.48
C THR A 172 -8.82 2.81 25.49
N ASP A 173 -8.84 3.59 24.40
CA ASP A 173 -10.03 3.76 23.57
C ASP A 173 -9.79 3.80 22.06
N SER A 174 -8.58 3.67 21.56
CA SER A 174 -8.38 3.55 20.12
C SER A 174 -7.61 2.28 19.80
N ALA A 175 -8.32 1.37 19.19
CA ALA A 175 -7.73 0.17 18.62
C ALA A 175 -6.59 0.56 17.68
N ILE A 176 -5.50 -0.15 17.77
CA ILE A 176 -4.29 -0.01 16.94
C ILE A 176 -4.59 0.10 15.42
N TRP A 177 -5.77 -0.33 15.02
CA TRP A 177 -6.26 -0.38 13.65
C TRP A 177 -7.33 0.68 13.35
N GLY A 178 -7.84 1.40 14.36
CA GLY A 178 -9.08 2.13 14.25
C GLY A 178 -8.95 3.50 13.62
N ALA A 179 -8.05 4.33 14.12
CA ALA A 179 -8.08 5.75 13.81
C ALA A 179 -7.95 6.07 12.31
N ALA A 180 -6.94 5.52 11.64
CA ALA A 180 -6.76 5.78 10.21
C ALA A 180 -7.92 5.23 9.36
N LEU A 181 -8.50 4.07 9.73
CA LEU A 181 -9.66 3.52 9.03
C LEU A 181 -10.94 4.28 9.34
N ASP A 182 -11.17 4.67 10.58
CA ASP A 182 -12.32 5.46 10.99
C ASP A 182 -12.33 6.83 10.28
N GLU A 183 -11.17 7.48 10.21
CA GLU A 183 -11.03 8.75 9.50
C GLU A 183 -11.20 8.56 7.98
N ALA A 184 -10.64 7.49 7.40
CA ALA A 184 -10.86 7.19 5.99
C ALA A 184 -12.34 6.90 5.67
N VAL A 185 -13.09 6.24 6.58
CA VAL A 185 -14.53 6.04 6.44
C VAL A 185 -15.28 7.38 6.42
N LYS A 186 -14.92 8.32 7.29
CA LYS A 186 -15.52 9.68 7.30
C LYS A 186 -15.26 10.40 5.97
N MET A 187 -13.99 10.46 5.53
CA MET A 187 -13.63 11.08 4.25
C MET A 187 -14.42 10.51 3.09
N ILE A 188 -14.57 9.18 3.03
CA ILE A 188 -15.17 8.48 1.89
C ILE A 188 -16.70 8.60 1.87
N TYR A 189 -17.35 8.37 3.01
CA TYR A 189 -18.81 8.15 3.07
C TYR A 189 -19.57 9.33 3.68
N ASP A 190 -18.96 10.08 4.60
CA ASP A 190 -19.63 11.21 5.25
C ASP A 190 -19.27 12.53 4.54
N GLU A 191 -18.00 12.76 4.22
CA GLU A 191 -17.51 13.96 3.53
C GLU A 191 -17.55 13.84 2.01
N GLN A 192 -17.55 12.60 1.50
CA GLN A 192 -17.59 12.28 0.06
C GLN A 192 -16.42 12.86 -0.72
N ASP A 193 -15.22 12.73 -0.19
CA ASP A 193 -14.00 13.21 -0.81
C ASP A 193 -13.72 12.54 -2.16
N TRP A 194 -13.07 13.27 -3.07
CA TRP A 194 -12.75 12.79 -4.41
C TRP A 194 -11.48 11.96 -4.46
N ALA A 195 -10.57 12.19 -3.54
CA ALA A 195 -9.34 11.44 -3.37
C ALA A 195 -8.88 11.52 -1.90
N ILE A 196 -8.01 10.61 -1.50
CA ILE A 196 -7.29 10.67 -0.22
C ILE A 196 -5.83 10.98 -0.50
N PHE A 197 -5.25 11.93 0.23
CA PHE A 197 -3.85 12.32 0.18
C PHE A 197 -3.16 11.94 1.49
N GLY A 198 -2.12 11.10 1.44
CA GLY A 198 -1.40 10.64 2.65
C GLY A 198 -1.40 9.11 2.74
N SER A 199 -0.91 8.51 3.81
CA SER A 199 -0.31 9.04 5.03
C SER A 199 1.23 8.92 4.97
N ILE A 200 1.94 9.53 5.96
CA ILE A 200 3.36 9.26 6.20
C ILE A 200 3.57 7.82 6.69
N SER A 201 2.63 7.31 7.47
CA SER A 201 2.65 5.95 7.98
C SER A 201 2.34 4.95 6.88
N SER A 202 3.31 4.09 6.56
CA SER A 202 3.07 2.96 5.64
C SER A 202 2.00 1.99 6.16
N GLU A 203 1.80 1.91 7.47
CA GLU A 203 0.77 1.10 8.10
C GLU A 203 -0.62 1.66 7.83
N SER A 204 -0.83 2.95 8.10
CA SER A 204 -2.07 3.66 7.79
C SER A 204 -2.38 3.58 6.28
N THR A 205 -1.38 3.79 5.42
CA THR A 205 -1.54 3.68 3.97
C THR A 205 -2.01 2.29 3.54
N HIS A 206 -1.46 1.23 4.11
CA HIS A 206 -1.95 -0.14 3.84
C HIS A 206 -3.41 -0.34 4.24
N MET A 207 -3.82 0.24 5.35
CA MET A 207 -5.20 0.11 5.84
C MET A 207 -6.18 0.85 4.94
N ILE A 208 -5.88 2.11 4.60
CA ILE A 208 -6.79 2.92 3.77
C ILE A 208 -6.91 2.37 2.34
N LEU A 209 -5.88 1.73 1.78
CA LEU A 209 -5.97 1.13 0.45
C LEU A 209 -7.03 0.04 0.34
N ARG A 210 -7.38 -0.64 1.41
CA ARG A 210 -8.45 -1.63 1.42
C ARG A 210 -9.82 -0.98 1.30
N LEU A 211 -10.00 0.14 2.01
CA LEU A 211 -11.19 0.97 1.85
C LEU A 211 -11.24 1.58 0.44
N ALA A 212 -10.11 2.06 -0.05
CA ALA A 212 -10.00 2.64 -1.37
C ALA A 212 -10.42 1.67 -2.48
N LEU A 213 -10.06 0.40 -2.36
CA LEU A 213 -10.46 -0.65 -3.30
C LEU A 213 -11.98 -0.79 -3.39
N LYS A 214 -12.69 -0.76 -2.25
CA LYS A 214 -14.14 -0.89 -2.20
C LYS A 214 -14.87 0.39 -2.58
N ALA A 215 -14.36 1.52 -2.09
CA ALA A 215 -14.97 2.83 -2.30
C ALA A 215 -14.62 3.42 -3.68
N GLU A 216 -13.75 2.75 -4.42
CA GLU A 216 -13.27 3.21 -5.72
C GLU A 216 -12.73 4.65 -5.66
N ILE A 217 -11.85 4.91 -4.67
CA ILE A 217 -11.28 6.23 -4.42
C ILE A 217 -9.76 6.23 -4.59
N PRO A 218 -9.18 7.17 -5.35
CA PRO A 218 -7.74 7.29 -5.47
C PRO A 218 -7.06 7.66 -4.15
N VAL A 219 -5.92 7.01 -3.86
CA VAL A 219 -5.01 7.35 -2.77
C VAL A 219 -3.70 7.84 -3.36
N VAL A 220 -3.35 9.10 -3.13
CA VAL A 220 -2.09 9.71 -3.56
C VAL A 220 -1.19 9.87 -2.35
N ASN A 221 0.04 9.40 -2.46
CA ASN A 221 0.99 9.37 -1.35
C ASN A 221 2.37 9.92 -1.75
N SER A 222 2.97 10.69 -0.86
CA SER A 222 4.28 11.33 -1.07
C SER A 222 5.32 10.97 0.00
N ALA A 223 5.02 9.99 0.86
CA ALA A 223 5.86 9.73 2.04
C ALA A 223 6.03 8.26 2.42
N SER A 224 5.04 7.41 2.15
CA SER A 224 5.12 5.98 2.48
C SER A 224 6.00 5.24 1.48
N THR A 225 7.10 4.67 1.95
CA THR A 225 8.11 4.01 1.11
C THR A 225 8.06 2.49 1.12
N ASP A 226 7.12 1.89 1.85
CA ASP A 226 6.98 0.43 1.92
C ASP A 226 6.58 -0.14 0.54
N PRO A 227 7.45 -0.91 -0.13
CA PRO A 227 7.17 -1.41 -1.47
C PRO A 227 6.03 -2.43 -1.51
N THR A 228 5.61 -2.96 -0.36
CA THR A 228 4.47 -3.89 -0.33
C THR A 228 3.12 -3.19 -0.48
N ILE A 229 3.07 -1.86 -0.39
CA ILE A 229 1.83 -1.09 -0.62
C ILE A 229 1.36 -1.26 -2.07
N PRO A 230 2.12 -0.89 -3.10
CA PRO A 230 1.71 -1.13 -4.49
C PRO A 230 1.69 -2.62 -4.85
N GLU A 231 2.46 -3.46 -4.14
CA GLU A 231 2.46 -4.91 -4.33
C GLU A 231 1.15 -5.61 -3.90
N THR A 232 0.23 -4.91 -3.25
CA THR A 232 -1.13 -5.43 -2.96
C THR A 232 -1.98 -5.60 -4.20
N TYR A 233 -1.55 -5.10 -5.35
CA TYR A 233 -2.28 -5.14 -6.62
C TYR A 233 -3.63 -4.40 -6.57
N ILE A 234 -3.65 -3.30 -5.82
CA ILE A 234 -4.80 -2.39 -5.71
C ILE A 234 -4.61 -1.24 -6.70
N PRO A 235 -5.52 -1.04 -7.68
CA PRO A 235 -5.34 -0.04 -8.74
C PRO A 235 -5.57 1.41 -8.28
N TRP A 236 -5.83 1.64 -7.00
CA TRP A 236 -6.22 2.95 -6.45
C TRP A 236 -5.07 3.68 -5.75
N TYR A 237 -3.83 3.41 -6.12
CA TYR A 237 -2.65 3.98 -5.48
C TYR A 237 -1.74 4.69 -6.47
N PHE A 238 -1.27 5.87 -6.09
CA PHE A 238 -0.27 6.64 -6.80
C PHE A 238 0.77 7.16 -5.79
N THR A 239 2.06 7.07 -6.10
CA THR A 239 3.11 7.59 -5.22
C THR A 239 4.25 8.25 -5.99
N ASP A 240 4.65 9.44 -5.53
CA ASP A 240 5.74 10.21 -6.12
C ASP A 240 7.09 10.06 -5.37
N ILE A 241 7.14 9.24 -4.32
CA ILE A 241 8.38 8.91 -3.64
C ILE A 241 8.90 7.52 -4.06
N GLN A 242 10.21 7.39 -4.17
CA GLN A 242 10.86 6.10 -4.43
C GLN A 242 10.74 5.17 -3.22
N ASP A 243 10.42 3.90 -3.46
CA ASP A 243 10.23 2.92 -2.40
C ASP A 243 11.54 2.46 -1.73
N ASP A 244 11.41 1.75 -0.60
CA ASP A 244 12.56 1.24 0.17
C ASP A 244 13.41 0.26 -0.62
N ARG A 245 12.91 -0.37 -1.66
CA ARG A 245 13.70 -1.28 -2.51
C ARG A 245 14.74 -0.50 -3.29
N VAL A 246 14.33 0.59 -3.92
CA VAL A 246 15.23 1.48 -4.67
C VAL A 246 16.26 2.13 -3.73
N GLN A 247 15.82 2.62 -2.58
CA GLN A 247 16.68 3.21 -1.56
C GLN A 247 17.75 2.23 -1.08
N CYS A 248 17.34 1.02 -0.71
CA CYS A 248 18.23 0.00 -0.16
C CYS A 248 19.24 -0.52 -1.20
N TYR A 249 18.80 -0.67 -2.45
CA TYR A 249 19.73 -1.08 -3.50
C TYR A 249 20.77 0.00 -3.77
N THR A 250 20.37 1.27 -3.81
CA THR A 250 21.30 2.40 -3.95
C THR A 250 22.38 2.38 -2.85
N LEU A 251 21.95 2.20 -1.59
CA LEU A 251 22.87 2.08 -0.45
C LEU A 251 23.75 0.83 -0.55
N ALA A 252 23.18 -0.33 -0.84
CA ALA A 252 23.93 -1.58 -0.93
C ALA A 252 24.99 -1.51 -2.05
N ARG A 253 24.64 -0.96 -3.22
CA ARG A 253 25.59 -0.74 -4.30
C ARG A 253 26.70 0.23 -3.88
N ARG A 254 26.35 1.34 -3.24
CA ARG A 254 27.32 2.30 -2.70
C ARG A 254 28.29 1.63 -1.73
N ILE A 255 27.77 0.87 -0.78
CA ILE A 255 28.56 0.23 0.28
C ILE A 255 29.45 -0.88 -0.29
N PHE A 256 28.89 -1.83 -1.01
CA PHE A 256 29.58 -3.07 -1.36
C PHE A 256 30.32 -2.98 -2.69
N THR A 257 29.74 -2.29 -3.69
CA THR A 257 30.33 -2.22 -5.04
C THR A 257 31.27 -1.04 -5.19
N GLU A 258 30.83 0.16 -4.78
CA GLU A 258 31.65 1.37 -5.01
C GLU A 258 32.74 1.55 -3.96
N LEU A 259 32.39 1.39 -2.68
CA LEU A 259 33.32 1.56 -1.58
C LEU A 259 34.08 0.27 -1.24
N GLY A 260 33.63 -0.88 -1.75
CA GLY A 260 34.25 -2.17 -1.53
C GLY A 260 34.20 -2.66 -0.08
N LEU A 261 33.33 -2.08 0.77
CA LEU A 261 33.09 -2.54 2.13
C LEU A 261 32.44 -3.94 2.09
N LYS A 262 32.56 -4.73 3.18
CA LYS A 262 32.18 -6.13 3.13
C LYS A 262 31.15 -6.54 4.19
N ARG A 263 31.08 -5.81 5.28
CA ARG A 263 30.35 -6.22 6.50
C ARG A 263 29.45 -5.07 6.96
N ALA A 264 28.16 -5.15 6.67
CA ALA A 264 27.20 -4.14 7.10
C ALA A 264 26.42 -4.61 8.34
N ALA A 265 26.30 -3.71 9.31
CA ALA A 265 25.36 -3.81 10.43
C ALA A 265 24.14 -2.93 10.17
N LEU A 266 23.00 -3.29 10.74
CA LEU A 266 21.77 -2.51 10.69
C LEU A 266 21.40 -2.00 12.08
N LEU A 267 20.97 -0.74 12.15
CA LEU A 267 20.36 -0.14 13.33
C LEU A 267 19.08 0.60 12.91
N ARG A 268 17.94 0.17 13.43
CA ARG A 268 16.65 0.66 12.96
C ARG A 268 15.67 0.97 14.08
N VAL A 269 14.76 1.90 13.80
CA VAL A 269 13.58 2.10 14.63
C VAL A 269 12.67 0.88 14.57
N ASN A 270 12.06 0.52 15.71
CA ASN A 270 11.15 -0.62 15.80
C ASN A 270 9.71 -0.25 15.40
N SER A 271 9.55 0.23 14.19
CA SER A 271 8.28 0.53 13.51
C SER A 271 8.15 -0.29 12.23
N ARG A 272 7.01 -0.20 11.54
CA ARG A 272 6.85 -0.81 10.20
C ARG A 272 7.86 -0.23 9.22
N TYR A 273 8.03 1.09 9.20
CA TYR A 273 9.04 1.77 8.40
C TYR A 273 10.44 1.16 8.57
N GLY A 274 10.90 1.03 9.82
CA GLY A 274 12.21 0.43 10.11
C GLY A 274 12.30 -1.04 9.69
N ARG A 275 11.26 -1.85 9.96
CA ARG A 275 11.27 -3.28 9.60
C ARG A 275 11.28 -3.52 8.10
N MET A 276 10.45 -2.79 7.35
CA MET A 276 10.34 -2.98 5.90
C MET A 276 11.59 -2.48 5.19
N GLY A 277 12.09 -1.31 5.54
CA GLY A 277 13.31 -0.76 4.96
C GLY A 277 14.51 -1.68 5.13
N VAL A 278 14.88 -2.02 6.37
CA VAL A 278 16.02 -2.93 6.57
C VAL A 278 15.79 -4.33 6.00
N GLY A 279 14.54 -4.75 5.86
CA GLY A 279 14.19 -6.00 5.16
C GLY A 279 14.64 -5.96 3.70
N LYS A 280 14.43 -4.83 3.02
CA LYS A 280 14.87 -4.63 1.64
C LYS A 280 16.39 -4.47 1.53
N PHE A 281 17.03 -3.84 2.52
CA PHE A 281 18.48 -3.79 2.57
C PHE A 281 19.11 -5.18 2.74
N ARG A 282 18.56 -6.02 3.63
CA ARG A 282 19.01 -7.42 3.77
C ARG A 282 18.87 -8.20 2.47
N ASP A 283 17.80 -7.95 1.73
CA ASP A 283 17.57 -8.56 0.42
C ASP A 283 18.65 -8.13 -0.57
N ALA A 284 18.84 -6.83 -0.77
CA ALA A 284 19.86 -6.27 -1.67
C ALA A 284 21.27 -6.71 -1.29
N SER A 285 21.61 -6.64 -0.01
CA SER A 285 22.91 -7.05 0.54
C SER A 285 23.21 -8.53 0.27
N ARG A 286 22.22 -9.42 0.46
CA ARG A 286 22.38 -10.85 0.18
C ARG A 286 22.58 -11.13 -1.31
N ARG A 287 21.84 -10.45 -2.18
CA ARG A 287 21.97 -10.60 -3.64
C ARG A 287 23.34 -10.17 -4.14
N LEU A 288 23.95 -9.17 -3.51
CA LEU A 288 25.32 -8.74 -3.81
C LEU A 288 26.38 -9.62 -3.14
N GLY A 289 26.01 -10.68 -2.43
CA GLY A 289 26.94 -11.61 -1.78
C GLY A 289 27.48 -11.15 -0.41
N HIS A 290 26.86 -10.14 0.21
CA HIS A 290 27.30 -9.52 1.46
C HIS A 290 26.19 -9.57 2.53
N PRO A 291 25.81 -10.73 3.08
CA PRO A 291 24.76 -10.80 4.07
C PRO A 291 25.06 -9.93 5.29
N VAL A 292 24.05 -9.27 5.80
CA VAL A 292 24.15 -8.41 7.00
C VAL A 292 24.68 -9.20 8.17
N VAL A 293 25.66 -8.63 8.89
CA VAL A 293 26.33 -9.34 10.01
C VAL A 293 25.57 -9.25 11.32
N ILE A 294 24.82 -8.17 11.55
CA ILE A 294 23.98 -7.98 12.73
C ILE A 294 22.89 -6.93 12.48
N GLU A 295 21.78 -7.08 13.17
CA GLU A 295 20.70 -6.09 13.22
C GLU A 295 20.38 -5.74 14.67
N GLN A 296 20.34 -4.45 14.99
CA GLN A 296 19.89 -3.90 16.25
C GLN A 296 18.66 -3.03 16.01
N LYS A 297 17.81 -2.93 17.02
CA LYS A 297 16.58 -2.13 16.99
C LYS A 297 16.49 -1.25 18.23
N PHE A 298 15.83 -0.11 18.07
CA PHE A 298 15.51 0.82 19.14
C PHE A 298 14.04 1.23 19.05
N LEU A 299 13.49 1.79 20.13
CA LEU A 299 12.11 2.28 20.16
C LEU A 299 12.04 3.72 19.70
N PRO A 300 10.93 4.16 19.08
CA PRO A 300 10.71 5.58 18.80
C PRO A 300 10.90 6.41 20.07
N GLY A 301 11.70 7.47 19.99
CA GLY A 301 12.00 8.34 21.12
C GLY A 301 13.14 7.89 22.03
N ASP A 302 13.79 6.76 21.75
CA ASP A 302 15.04 6.39 22.44
C ASP A 302 16.11 7.45 22.17
N THR A 303 16.90 7.78 23.21
CA THR A 303 17.99 8.75 23.17
C THR A 303 19.35 8.16 23.54
N ASP A 304 19.39 6.94 24.06
CA ASP A 304 20.64 6.24 24.38
C ASP A 304 20.80 4.97 23.54
N PHE A 305 21.74 5.02 22.62
CA PHE A 305 22.04 3.94 21.68
C PHE A 305 23.32 3.18 21.99
N ARG A 306 24.06 3.55 23.08
CA ARG A 306 25.39 3.03 23.41
C ARG A 306 25.42 1.52 23.53
N ARG A 307 24.37 0.91 24.06
CA ARG A 307 24.28 -0.56 24.15
C ARG A 307 24.27 -1.20 22.76
N SER A 308 23.41 -0.75 21.89
CA SER A 308 23.31 -1.25 20.50
C SER A 308 24.59 -0.99 19.71
N LEU A 309 25.20 0.19 19.90
CA LEU A 309 26.45 0.59 19.24
C LEU A 309 27.62 -0.31 19.66
N ARG A 310 27.75 -0.66 20.96
CA ARG A 310 28.79 -1.62 21.41
C ARG A 310 28.60 -3.00 20.78
N ILE A 311 27.38 -3.50 20.69
CA ILE A 311 27.08 -4.78 20.03
C ILE A 311 27.46 -4.73 18.54
N ILE A 312 27.19 -3.61 17.87
CA ILE A 312 27.60 -3.39 16.48
C ILE A 312 29.14 -3.31 16.37
N GLN A 313 29.80 -2.64 17.29
CA GLN A 313 31.27 -2.55 17.33
C GLN A 313 31.89 -3.94 17.48
N ASP A 314 31.38 -4.77 18.38
CA ASP A 314 31.85 -6.15 18.60
C ASP A 314 31.64 -7.05 17.38
N SER A 315 30.64 -6.76 16.55
CA SER A 315 30.37 -7.50 15.32
C SER A 315 31.43 -7.28 14.24
N ARG A 316 32.31 -6.31 14.41
CA ARG A 316 33.33 -5.89 13.43
C ARG A 316 32.74 -5.51 12.07
N ALA A 317 31.57 -4.89 12.07
CA ALA A 317 31.01 -4.28 10.88
C ALA A 317 31.91 -3.13 10.42
N ASP A 318 32.08 -2.96 9.12
CA ASP A 318 32.81 -1.84 8.50
C ASP A 318 31.88 -0.74 7.99
N ALA A 319 30.59 -1.04 7.90
CA ALA A 319 29.50 -0.12 7.59
C ALA A 319 28.32 -0.29 8.55
N ILE A 320 27.63 0.81 8.84
CA ILE A 320 26.37 0.82 9.61
C ILE A 320 25.30 1.47 8.74
N VAL A 321 24.15 0.82 8.59
CA VAL A 321 23.00 1.36 7.87
C VAL A 321 21.90 1.69 8.86
N LEU A 322 21.47 2.95 8.86
CA LEU A 322 20.45 3.49 9.76
C LEU A 322 19.10 3.60 9.05
N TRP A 323 18.08 3.10 9.70
CA TRP A 323 16.68 3.36 9.35
C TRP A 323 16.00 4.06 10.52
N ALA A 324 16.08 5.39 10.53
CA ALA A 324 15.76 6.29 11.64
C ALA A 324 15.25 7.63 11.10
N ASN A 325 14.98 8.59 11.97
CA ASN A 325 14.79 9.99 11.62
C ASN A 325 16.07 10.80 11.92
N GLU A 326 16.11 12.06 11.52
CA GLU A 326 17.27 12.95 11.71
C GLU A 326 17.68 13.07 13.18
N THR A 327 16.72 13.16 14.09
CA THR A 327 16.99 13.32 15.54
C THR A 327 17.73 12.13 16.10
N GLU A 328 17.22 10.91 15.92
CA GLU A 328 17.87 9.70 16.40
C GLU A 328 19.23 9.48 15.69
N THR A 329 19.30 9.84 14.41
CA THR A 329 20.56 9.76 13.65
C THR A 329 21.64 10.67 14.25
N ALA A 330 21.28 11.89 14.62
CA ALA A 330 22.20 12.83 15.27
C ALA A 330 22.75 12.29 16.60
N GLU A 331 21.87 11.74 17.44
CA GLU A 331 22.25 11.11 18.70
C GLU A 331 23.16 9.87 18.48
N ILE A 332 22.80 9.03 17.52
CA ILE A 332 23.59 7.84 17.16
C ILE A 332 24.99 8.24 16.73
N LEU A 333 25.13 9.20 15.81
CA LEU A 333 26.42 9.66 15.32
C LEU A 333 27.27 10.28 16.43
N THR A 334 26.67 11.09 17.31
CA THR A 334 27.35 11.69 18.47
C THR A 334 27.87 10.60 19.41
N GLN A 335 27.02 9.64 19.79
CA GLN A 335 27.41 8.54 20.68
C GLN A 335 28.44 7.59 20.05
N MET A 336 28.43 7.41 18.75
CA MET A 336 29.49 6.69 18.04
C MET A 336 30.85 7.36 18.22
N ARG A 337 30.94 8.69 18.09
CA ARG A 337 32.19 9.42 18.30
C ARG A 337 32.65 9.32 19.78
N GLU A 338 31.74 9.41 20.72
CA GLU A 338 32.06 9.22 22.16
C GLU A 338 32.61 7.82 22.45
N LEU A 339 32.12 6.79 21.75
CA LEU A 339 32.60 5.42 21.87
C LEU A 339 33.86 5.12 21.05
N GLY A 340 34.41 6.11 20.34
CA GLY A 340 35.57 5.93 19.47
C GLY A 340 35.30 5.05 18.24
N MET A 341 34.04 4.99 17.79
CA MET A 341 33.65 4.26 16.60
C MET A 341 33.88 5.08 15.34
N HIS A 342 34.47 4.46 14.32
CA HIS A 342 34.86 5.11 13.06
C HIS A 342 34.26 4.45 11.80
N GLN A 343 33.33 3.52 11.99
CA GLN A 343 32.64 2.88 10.87
C GLN A 343 31.92 3.94 10.03
N ARG A 344 31.88 3.72 8.71
CA ARG A 344 31.07 4.55 7.83
C ARG A 344 29.60 4.31 8.10
N VAL A 345 28.83 5.40 8.10
CA VAL A 345 27.41 5.35 8.41
C VAL A 345 26.61 5.82 7.19
N PHE A 346 25.59 5.06 6.88
CA PHE A 346 24.67 5.29 5.77
C PHE A 346 23.24 5.32 6.29
N GLY A 347 22.36 6.09 5.64
CA GLY A 347 20.99 6.21 6.12
C GLY A 347 19.94 6.25 5.03
N SER A 348 18.68 6.08 5.44
CA SER A 348 17.49 6.30 4.62
C SER A 348 17.25 7.80 4.40
N TYR A 349 16.31 8.14 3.53
CA TYR A 349 15.98 9.52 3.20
C TYR A 349 15.53 10.38 4.41
N ARG A 350 15.01 9.76 5.48
CA ARG A 350 14.58 10.45 6.70
C ARG A 350 15.71 10.82 7.65
N THR A 351 16.94 10.43 7.35
CA THR A 351 18.09 10.60 8.25
C THR A 351 18.95 11.80 7.91
N LEU A 352 18.66 12.52 6.83
CA LEU A 352 19.49 13.57 6.29
C LEU A 352 18.73 14.87 6.08
N GLY A 353 19.16 15.94 6.73
CA GLY A 353 18.59 17.27 6.58
C GLY A 353 19.25 18.30 7.51
N ASP A 354 18.68 19.51 7.56
CA ASP A 354 19.20 20.62 8.35
C ASP A 354 19.18 20.32 9.86
N GLU A 355 18.22 19.52 10.34
CA GLU A 355 18.14 19.15 11.76
C GLU A 355 19.28 18.21 12.16
N LEU A 356 19.64 17.26 11.31
CA LEU A 356 20.83 16.42 11.51
C LEU A 356 22.08 17.28 11.67
N LEU A 357 22.31 18.22 10.75
CA LEU A 357 23.49 19.11 10.79
C LEU A 357 23.52 19.96 12.04
N ALA A 358 22.37 20.50 12.45
CA ALA A 358 22.26 21.35 13.63
C ALA A 358 22.55 20.57 14.93
N LYS A 359 22.05 19.33 15.05
CA LYS A 359 22.16 18.51 16.27
C LYS A 359 23.49 17.75 16.37
N ALA A 360 23.90 17.08 15.31
CA ALA A 360 25.11 16.27 15.32
C ALA A 360 26.41 17.09 15.13
N GLY A 361 26.30 18.25 14.47
CA GLY A 361 27.46 19.09 14.19
C GLY A 361 28.61 18.30 13.53
N PRO A 362 29.85 18.35 14.10
CA PRO A 362 30.99 17.61 13.55
C PRO A 362 30.84 16.09 13.55
N ALA A 363 29.96 15.54 14.38
CA ALA A 363 29.75 14.10 14.42
C ALA A 363 29.08 13.55 13.14
N ALA A 364 28.39 14.41 12.39
CA ALA A 364 27.78 14.04 11.11
C ALA A 364 28.78 13.95 9.95
N GLU A 365 30.00 14.42 10.11
CA GLU A 365 30.99 14.47 9.02
C GLU A 365 31.23 13.08 8.40
N GLY A 366 31.08 13.00 7.08
CA GLY A 366 31.20 11.75 6.32
C GLY A 366 29.97 10.85 6.35
N PHE A 367 28.85 11.27 6.98
CA PHE A 367 27.59 10.55 6.90
C PHE A 367 27.01 10.64 5.48
N GLU A 368 26.53 9.52 4.96
CA GLU A 368 25.91 9.43 3.64
C GLU A 368 24.47 8.89 3.76
N ALA A 369 23.53 9.50 3.06
CA ALA A 369 22.16 8.96 3.02
C ALA A 369 21.53 9.15 1.64
N VAL A 370 20.59 8.27 1.29
CA VAL A 370 19.80 8.45 0.08
C VAL A 370 18.84 9.63 0.25
N TYR A 371 18.52 10.28 -0.87
CA TYR A 371 17.58 11.40 -0.88
C TYR A 371 16.77 11.38 -2.19
N PRO A 372 15.48 11.76 -2.18
CA PRO A 372 14.62 11.60 -3.35
C PRO A 372 14.95 12.56 -4.50
N TYR A 373 15.56 13.69 -4.24
CA TYR A 373 15.91 14.72 -5.23
C TYR A 373 17.14 15.51 -4.77
N ASP A 374 17.59 16.51 -5.54
CA ASP A 374 18.67 17.42 -5.16
C ASP A 374 18.11 18.74 -4.62
N PRO A 375 18.11 18.97 -3.29
CA PRO A 375 17.65 20.25 -2.73
C PRO A 375 18.59 21.43 -2.99
N ALA A 376 19.83 21.20 -3.43
CA ALA A 376 20.79 22.25 -3.79
C ALA A 376 20.59 22.79 -5.23
N ARG A 377 19.60 22.29 -5.95
CA ARG A 377 19.28 22.72 -7.31
C ARG A 377 18.91 24.21 -7.37
N THR A 378 19.16 24.83 -8.52
CA THR A 378 19.02 26.28 -8.70
C THR A 378 18.06 26.67 -9.82
N ASP A 379 17.27 25.74 -10.33
CA ASP A 379 16.28 26.07 -11.37
C ASP A 379 15.17 26.98 -10.84
N PRO A 380 14.59 27.83 -11.71
CA PRO A 380 13.64 28.85 -11.27
C PRO A 380 12.39 28.30 -10.57
N LYS A 381 11.93 27.10 -10.94
CA LYS A 381 10.73 26.48 -10.36
C LYS A 381 10.99 26.10 -8.89
N TRP A 382 12.13 25.47 -8.61
CA TRP A 382 12.53 25.14 -7.26
C TRP A 382 12.71 26.40 -6.38
N LEU A 383 13.44 27.39 -6.88
CA LEU A 383 13.69 28.63 -6.14
C LEU A 383 12.40 29.40 -5.84
N ALA A 384 11.44 29.41 -6.77
CA ALA A 384 10.13 30.02 -6.54
C ALA A 384 9.37 29.26 -5.44
N PHE A 385 9.30 27.94 -5.50
CA PHE A 385 8.64 27.13 -4.47
C PHE A 385 9.28 27.34 -3.09
N VAL A 386 10.60 27.31 -2.99
CA VAL A 386 11.31 27.55 -1.71
C VAL A 386 10.96 28.93 -1.13
N ARG A 387 10.98 29.98 -1.97
CA ARG A 387 10.62 31.34 -1.57
C ARG A 387 9.19 31.40 -1.05
N ASP A 388 8.24 30.84 -1.79
CA ASP A 388 6.81 30.97 -1.49
C ASP A 388 6.43 30.12 -0.26
N TYR A 389 7.02 28.93 -0.13
CA TYR A 389 6.88 28.09 1.07
C TYR A 389 7.47 28.79 2.30
N GLN A 390 8.68 29.32 2.20
CA GLN A 390 9.36 29.99 3.30
C GLN A 390 8.63 31.29 3.72
N ALA A 391 8.11 32.04 2.76
CA ALA A 391 7.33 33.25 3.03
C ALA A 391 6.04 32.93 3.80
N ARG A 392 5.44 31.76 3.56
CA ARG A 392 4.18 31.37 4.17
C ARG A 392 4.35 30.69 5.54
N TYR A 393 5.32 29.79 5.66
CA TYR A 393 5.47 28.93 6.83
C TYR A 393 6.68 29.26 7.73
N GLY A 394 7.56 30.15 7.29
CA GLY A 394 8.71 30.62 8.07
C GLY A 394 9.88 29.63 8.14
N GLU A 395 9.80 28.50 7.44
CA GLU A 395 10.83 27.45 7.38
C GLU A 395 11.16 27.08 5.93
N LYS A 396 12.31 26.46 5.70
CA LYS A 396 12.65 25.92 4.39
C LYS A 396 11.87 24.62 4.14
N PRO A 397 11.40 24.38 2.90
CA PRO A 397 10.81 23.10 2.57
C PRO A 397 11.86 21.99 2.57
N GLU A 398 11.47 20.83 3.05
CA GLU A 398 12.25 19.61 2.98
C GLU A 398 11.46 18.52 2.20
N GLN A 399 11.91 17.26 2.19
CA GLN A 399 11.33 16.24 1.30
C GLN A 399 9.82 16.03 1.49
N PHE A 400 9.29 16.07 2.71
CA PHE A 400 7.86 15.87 2.95
C PHE A 400 7.02 17.00 2.37
N ALA A 401 7.51 18.24 2.50
CA ALA A 401 6.85 19.41 1.94
C ALA A 401 6.93 19.44 0.40
N ALA A 402 8.12 19.22 -0.15
CA ALA A 402 8.36 19.36 -1.58
C ALA A 402 7.68 18.25 -2.41
N LEU A 403 7.76 17.00 -1.96
CA LEU A 403 7.07 15.89 -2.61
C LEU A 403 5.55 16.05 -2.47
N ALA A 404 5.04 16.43 -1.29
CA ALA A 404 3.62 16.67 -1.12
C ALA A 404 3.07 17.78 -2.01
N TYR A 405 3.87 18.82 -2.25
CA TYR A 405 3.51 19.88 -3.21
C TYR A 405 3.39 19.32 -4.64
N ASP A 406 4.36 18.52 -5.08
CA ASP A 406 4.35 17.92 -6.42
C ASP A 406 3.21 16.91 -6.56
N ALA A 407 3.05 15.99 -5.60
CA ALA A 407 1.98 14.99 -5.63
C ALA A 407 0.58 15.61 -5.59
N MET A 408 0.38 16.68 -4.80
CA MET A 408 -0.89 17.40 -4.79
C MET A 408 -1.15 18.09 -6.13
N ASN A 409 -0.16 18.70 -6.75
CA ASN A 409 -0.31 19.27 -8.10
C ASN A 409 -0.66 18.21 -9.16
N ILE A 410 -0.07 17.02 -9.08
CA ILE A 410 -0.44 15.88 -9.94
C ILE A 410 -1.91 15.50 -9.74
N LEU A 411 -2.35 15.39 -8.48
CA LEU A 411 -3.73 15.06 -8.14
C LEU A 411 -4.73 16.12 -8.64
N LEU A 412 -4.46 17.39 -8.35
CA LEU A 412 -5.32 18.50 -8.79
C LEU A 412 -5.46 18.55 -10.30
N GLN A 413 -4.35 18.37 -11.04
CA GLN A 413 -4.36 18.28 -12.50
C GLN A 413 -5.15 17.07 -12.98
N SER A 414 -5.04 15.93 -12.31
CA SER A 414 -5.78 14.72 -12.64
C SER A 414 -7.28 14.90 -12.43
N ILE A 415 -7.70 15.55 -11.33
CA ILE A 415 -9.11 15.91 -11.10
C ILE A 415 -9.61 16.85 -12.18
N CYS A 416 -8.85 17.88 -12.52
CA CYS A 416 -9.21 18.82 -13.55
C CYS A 416 -9.41 18.17 -14.92
N ARG A 417 -8.64 17.16 -15.24
CA ARG A 417 -8.73 16.42 -16.53
C ARG A 417 -9.87 15.42 -16.56
N ALA A 418 -10.06 14.72 -15.44
CA ALA A 418 -11.00 13.61 -15.31
C ALA A 418 -12.45 14.07 -15.10
N GLY A 419 -12.64 15.26 -14.52
CA GLY A 419 -13.90 15.64 -13.91
C GLY A 419 -14.08 15.02 -12.52
N LEU A 420 -15.26 15.18 -11.96
CA LEU A 420 -15.56 14.73 -10.60
C LEU A 420 -16.12 13.29 -10.61
N ASN A 421 -15.23 12.37 -10.91
CA ASN A 421 -15.48 10.93 -10.88
C ASN A 421 -14.23 10.20 -10.41
N ARG A 422 -14.31 9.48 -9.31
CA ARG A 422 -13.18 8.81 -8.66
C ARG A 422 -12.44 7.86 -9.61
N ALA A 423 -13.18 7.08 -10.40
CA ALA A 423 -12.58 6.13 -11.33
C ALA A 423 -11.84 6.83 -12.50
N ARG A 424 -12.42 7.90 -13.03
CA ARG A 424 -11.74 8.69 -14.06
C ARG A 424 -10.55 9.49 -13.51
N ILE A 425 -10.60 9.92 -12.25
CA ILE A 425 -9.44 10.54 -11.57
C ILE A 425 -8.29 9.52 -11.48
N GLN A 426 -8.59 8.26 -11.12
CA GLN A 426 -7.59 7.19 -11.13
C GLN A 426 -7.04 6.94 -12.53
N ASP A 427 -7.89 6.90 -13.57
CA ASP A 427 -7.43 6.77 -14.95
C ASP A 427 -6.52 7.92 -15.37
N ALA A 428 -6.78 9.13 -14.88
CA ALA A 428 -5.92 10.28 -15.15
C ALA A 428 -4.56 10.17 -14.44
N LEU A 429 -4.54 9.66 -13.20
CA LEU A 429 -3.30 9.34 -12.48
C LEU A 429 -2.51 8.23 -13.18
N ASP A 430 -3.18 7.19 -13.66
CA ASP A 430 -2.57 6.08 -14.42
C ASP A 430 -1.89 6.52 -15.73
N GLN A 431 -2.21 7.71 -16.21
CA GLN A 431 -1.61 8.29 -17.42
C GLN A 431 -0.40 9.17 -17.14
N VAL A 432 -0.09 9.42 -15.88
CA VAL A 432 1.09 10.21 -15.51
C VAL A 432 2.33 9.32 -15.65
N TYR A 433 3.03 9.48 -16.75
CA TYR A 433 4.29 8.76 -17.01
C TYR A 433 5.50 9.58 -16.60
N ARG A 434 5.42 10.89 -16.79
CA ARG A 434 6.47 11.85 -16.43
C ARG A 434 5.83 13.08 -15.83
N TYR A 435 6.49 13.62 -14.83
CA TYR A 435 6.12 14.91 -14.25
C TYR A 435 7.38 15.72 -13.94
N ASP A 436 7.39 16.97 -14.38
CA ASP A 436 8.48 17.92 -14.09
C ASP A 436 8.06 18.80 -12.91
N GLY A 437 8.26 18.28 -11.69
CA GLY A 437 7.92 18.94 -10.44
C GLY A 437 8.94 19.97 -9.96
N VAL A 438 8.68 20.55 -8.80
CA VAL A 438 9.67 21.39 -8.09
C VAL A 438 10.85 20.55 -7.61
N THR A 439 10.63 19.28 -7.31
CA THR A 439 11.69 18.32 -6.94
C THR A 439 12.50 17.83 -8.14
N GLY A 440 12.09 18.17 -9.36
CA GLY A 440 12.73 17.77 -10.61
C GLY A 440 11.90 16.83 -11.46
N PRO A 441 12.50 16.27 -12.52
CA PRO A 441 11.80 15.33 -13.38
C PRO A 441 11.59 13.99 -12.66
N MET A 442 10.34 13.56 -12.62
CA MET A 442 9.94 12.25 -12.10
C MET A 442 9.46 11.35 -13.23
N LEU A 443 9.73 10.06 -13.10
CA LEU A 443 9.25 9.01 -14.00
C LEU A 443 8.44 8.00 -13.19
N PHE A 444 7.30 7.59 -13.74
CA PHE A 444 6.40 6.65 -13.09
C PHE A 444 6.30 5.35 -13.90
N ASP A 445 6.28 4.23 -13.20
CA ASP A 445 6.05 2.93 -13.80
C ASP A 445 4.53 2.68 -14.05
N PRO A 446 4.17 1.59 -14.75
CA PRO A 446 2.77 1.26 -14.96
C PRO A 446 1.95 0.95 -13.69
N ASN A 447 2.58 0.84 -12.54
CA ASN A 447 1.95 0.68 -11.22
C ASN A 447 1.92 1.98 -10.42
N ASN A 448 2.08 3.13 -11.09
CA ASN A 448 2.00 4.47 -10.51
C ASN A 448 3.05 4.74 -9.41
N LYS A 449 4.22 4.11 -9.53
CA LYS A 449 5.35 4.34 -8.62
C LYS A 449 6.41 5.21 -9.26
N ASN A 450 6.97 6.13 -8.47
CA ASN A 450 8.16 6.85 -8.89
C ASN A 450 9.37 5.90 -8.99
N VAL A 451 9.92 5.79 -10.19
CA VAL A 451 11.11 4.97 -10.52
C VAL A 451 12.29 5.84 -10.95
N SER A 452 12.27 7.12 -10.62
CA SER A 452 13.39 8.02 -10.88
C SER A 452 14.61 7.62 -10.06
N PRO A 453 15.83 7.93 -10.54
CA PRO A 453 17.05 7.70 -9.79
C PRO A 453 17.03 8.41 -8.43
N MET A 454 17.60 7.77 -7.42
CA MET A 454 17.86 8.40 -6.13
C MET A 454 19.10 9.31 -6.20
N PHE A 455 19.16 10.24 -5.27
CA PHE A 455 20.37 10.99 -4.97
C PHE A 455 21.02 10.41 -3.72
N LEU A 456 22.33 10.61 -3.60
CA LEU A 456 23.08 10.35 -2.39
C LEU A 456 23.59 11.70 -1.85
N GLY A 457 23.15 12.05 -0.66
CA GLY A 457 23.66 13.19 0.07
C GLY A 457 24.82 12.78 0.98
N THR A 458 25.89 13.53 0.97
CA THR A 458 27.08 13.31 1.81
C THR A 458 27.34 14.56 2.64
N VAL A 459 27.48 14.41 3.94
CA VAL A 459 27.87 15.51 4.82
C VAL A 459 29.37 15.79 4.68
N GLN A 460 29.72 17.00 4.23
CA GLN A 460 31.08 17.49 4.05
C GLN A 460 31.17 18.94 4.51
N ASP A 461 32.14 19.26 5.34
CA ASP A 461 32.32 20.61 5.86
C ASP A 461 31.03 21.27 6.40
N ARG A 462 30.23 20.48 7.13
CA ARG A 462 28.94 20.90 7.72
C ARG A 462 27.89 21.31 6.67
N THR A 463 28.03 20.89 5.45
CA THR A 463 27.04 21.04 4.38
C THR A 463 26.70 19.68 3.79
N ILE A 464 25.64 19.59 2.99
CA ILE A 464 25.29 18.35 2.31
C ILE A 464 25.53 18.52 0.82
N ALA A 465 26.41 17.70 0.27
CA ALA A 465 26.62 17.61 -1.17
C ALA A 465 25.80 16.46 -1.75
N TYR A 466 24.97 16.76 -2.75
CA TYR A 466 24.09 15.78 -3.39
C TYR A 466 24.66 15.35 -4.74
N ARG A 467 24.55 14.06 -5.06
CA ARG A 467 24.84 13.52 -6.38
C ARG A 467 23.78 12.50 -6.77
N VAL A 468 23.42 12.48 -8.04
CA VAL A 468 22.53 11.46 -8.58
C VAL A 468 23.25 10.11 -8.61
N GLU A 469 22.55 9.07 -8.14
CA GLU A 469 23.03 7.70 -8.27
C GLU A 469 22.35 7.07 -9.49
N PRO A 470 23.10 6.73 -10.54
CA PRO A 470 22.51 6.08 -11.69
C PRO A 470 21.95 4.72 -11.28
N MET A 471 20.68 4.51 -11.46
CA MET A 471 20.11 3.17 -11.47
C MET A 471 20.83 2.38 -12.56
N GLY A 472 21.44 1.27 -12.24
CA GLY A 472 22.34 0.50 -13.12
C GLY A 472 21.71 -0.18 -14.33
N GLY A 473 20.74 0.46 -14.95
CA GLY A 473 20.17 0.15 -16.25
C GLY A 473 20.05 1.44 -17.03
N SER A 474 20.37 1.42 -18.30
CA SER A 474 20.10 2.54 -19.17
C SER A 474 18.60 2.81 -19.12
N GLY A 475 18.17 3.87 -18.49
CA GLY A 475 16.74 4.24 -18.32
C GLY A 475 15.96 4.47 -19.63
N GLN A 476 16.26 3.65 -20.64
CA GLN A 476 15.43 3.50 -21.82
C GLN A 476 14.42 2.38 -21.57
N PRO A 477 13.13 2.64 -21.76
CA PRO A 477 12.15 1.58 -21.78
C PRO A 477 12.61 0.52 -22.77
N ALA A 478 12.64 -0.75 -22.34
CA ALA A 478 12.92 -1.84 -23.27
C ALA A 478 11.89 -1.79 -24.39
N ALA A 479 12.35 -1.98 -25.62
CA ALA A 479 11.47 -2.08 -26.76
C ALA A 479 10.42 -3.16 -26.48
N ALA A 480 9.15 -2.84 -26.74
CA ALA A 480 8.02 -3.74 -26.55
C ALA A 480 8.29 -5.11 -27.20
N GLY A 481 8.60 -6.08 -26.40
CA GLY A 481 8.83 -7.45 -26.80
C GLY A 481 7.73 -8.35 -26.25
N GLY A 482 6.81 -8.75 -27.10
CA GLY A 482 5.83 -9.80 -26.82
C GLY A 482 4.51 -9.27 -26.24
N GLN A 483 3.44 -9.52 -26.98
CA GLN A 483 2.08 -9.45 -26.45
C GLN A 483 1.98 -10.41 -25.27
N ARG A 484 1.87 -9.90 -24.07
CA ARG A 484 1.41 -10.70 -22.95
C ARG A 484 -0.09 -10.86 -23.06
N GLU A 485 -0.54 -12.08 -23.00
CA GLU A 485 -1.97 -12.35 -22.87
C GLU A 485 -2.53 -11.57 -21.67
N PRO A 486 -3.72 -10.95 -21.80
CA PRO A 486 -4.40 -10.36 -20.66
C PRO A 486 -4.60 -11.47 -19.63
N MET A 487 -3.91 -11.40 -18.52
CA MET A 487 -4.11 -12.37 -17.45
C MET A 487 -5.54 -12.26 -16.97
N GLY A 488 -6.30 -13.30 -17.20
CA GLY A 488 -7.68 -13.41 -16.76
C GLY A 488 -7.79 -13.18 -15.27
N GLY A 489 -8.58 -12.16 -14.91
CA GLY A 489 -9.10 -11.93 -13.58
C GLY A 489 -8.09 -11.51 -12.53
N VAL A 490 -8.33 -10.36 -11.94
CA VAL A 490 -7.81 -10.00 -10.63
C VAL A 490 -8.19 -11.15 -9.68
N PRO A 491 -7.26 -11.76 -8.91
CA PRO A 491 -7.59 -12.86 -8.00
C PRO A 491 -8.45 -12.44 -6.81
N TYR A 492 -8.79 -11.18 -6.70
CA TYR A 492 -9.64 -10.59 -5.69
C TYR A 492 -10.89 -9.99 -6.34
N ALA A 493 -11.91 -9.85 -5.53
CA ALA A 493 -13.23 -9.41 -5.90
C ALA A 493 -13.24 -8.27 -6.94
N ARG A 494 -14.10 -8.40 -7.95
CA ARG A 494 -14.56 -7.25 -8.71
C ARG A 494 -15.74 -6.63 -7.97
N VAL A 495 -15.69 -5.32 -7.75
CA VAL A 495 -16.87 -4.56 -7.42
C VAL A 495 -17.56 -4.28 -8.75
N GLY A 496 -18.67 -4.91 -9.00
CA GLY A 496 -19.53 -4.66 -10.15
C GLY A 496 -20.87 -4.11 -9.66
N GLU A 497 -21.78 -3.81 -10.57
CA GLU A 497 -23.19 -3.45 -10.23
C GLU A 497 -23.87 -4.51 -9.35
N ASP A 498 -23.39 -5.75 -9.41
CA ASP A 498 -23.89 -6.90 -8.67
C ASP A 498 -23.13 -7.15 -7.34
N GLY A 499 -22.27 -6.24 -6.88
CA GLY A 499 -21.51 -6.36 -5.63
C GLY A 499 -20.15 -7.06 -5.75
N VAL A 500 -19.62 -7.50 -4.60
CA VAL A 500 -18.28 -8.08 -4.50
C VAL A 500 -18.32 -9.56 -4.92
N ARG A 501 -17.74 -9.88 -6.08
CA ARG A 501 -17.60 -11.27 -6.53
C ARG A 501 -16.18 -11.76 -6.32
N TYR A 502 -16.03 -12.89 -5.67
CA TYR A 502 -14.76 -13.55 -5.49
C TYR A 502 -14.41 -14.42 -6.70
N PHE A 503 -13.29 -14.14 -7.32
CA PHE A 503 -12.75 -14.89 -8.47
C PHE A 503 -11.37 -15.52 -8.17
N GLY A 504 -10.99 -15.56 -6.90
CA GLY A 504 -9.68 -16.05 -6.50
C GLY A 504 -9.58 -17.59 -6.49
N PRO A 505 -8.43 -18.13 -6.07
CA PRO A 505 -8.23 -19.56 -5.94
C PRO A 505 -9.17 -20.14 -4.90
N HIS A 506 -9.67 -21.34 -5.17
CA HIS A 506 -10.41 -22.12 -4.19
C HIS A 506 -9.40 -22.96 -3.40
N PRO A 507 -9.40 -22.85 -2.06
CA PRO A 507 -8.60 -23.74 -1.24
C PRO A 507 -9.07 -25.20 -1.43
N PRO A 508 -8.21 -26.19 -1.13
CA PRO A 508 -8.61 -27.60 -1.18
C PRO A 508 -9.71 -27.88 -0.14
N ASP A 509 -10.49 -28.95 -0.41
CA ASP A 509 -11.47 -29.43 0.57
C ASP A 509 -10.73 -29.94 1.82
N ILE A 510 -11.23 -29.55 2.99
CA ILE A 510 -10.76 -30.12 4.25
C ILE A 510 -11.31 -31.56 4.36
N PRO A 511 -10.51 -32.53 4.82
CA PRO A 511 -10.98 -33.90 5.00
C PRO A 511 -12.24 -33.95 5.89
N ARG A 512 -13.16 -34.85 5.56
CA ARG A 512 -14.41 -34.98 6.28
C ARG A 512 -14.15 -35.34 7.76
N GLY A 513 -14.77 -34.60 8.68
CA GLY A 513 -14.61 -34.78 10.11
C GLY A 513 -13.36 -34.10 10.72
N GLU A 514 -12.62 -33.34 9.92
CA GLU A 514 -11.43 -32.60 10.41
C GLU A 514 -11.62 -31.07 10.41
N ALA A 515 -12.68 -30.57 9.79
CA ALA A 515 -12.95 -29.14 9.73
C ALA A 515 -13.23 -28.55 11.11
N LYS A 516 -12.55 -27.47 11.45
CA LYS A 516 -12.68 -26.76 12.72
C LYS A 516 -12.97 -25.28 12.51
N ILE A 517 -13.57 -24.61 13.50
CA ILE A 517 -13.73 -23.16 13.57
C ILE A 517 -12.71 -22.59 14.54
N VAL A 518 -11.97 -21.56 14.12
CA VAL A 518 -11.10 -20.82 15.03
C VAL A 518 -11.93 -19.79 15.80
N LEU A 519 -11.86 -19.82 17.13
CA LEU A 519 -12.34 -18.73 17.98
C LEU A 519 -11.14 -17.86 18.35
N PHE A 520 -11.10 -16.65 17.84
CA PHE A 520 -9.95 -15.77 17.98
C PHE A 520 -10.31 -14.51 18.78
N GLY A 521 -9.75 -14.37 19.96
CA GLY A 521 -9.99 -13.19 20.80
C GLY A 521 -9.71 -13.42 22.27
N PRO A 522 -10.04 -12.43 23.12
CA PRO A 522 -9.87 -12.55 24.56
C PRO A 522 -10.78 -13.65 25.10
N HIS A 523 -10.24 -14.45 26.03
CA HIS A 523 -10.95 -15.56 26.67
C HIS A 523 -11.49 -16.63 25.70
N ALA A 524 -10.83 -16.82 24.56
CA ALA A 524 -11.26 -17.75 23.50
C ALA A 524 -11.47 -19.18 24.05
N ALA A 525 -10.62 -19.66 24.96
CA ALA A 525 -10.79 -20.97 25.59
C ALA A 525 -12.08 -21.06 26.45
N ALA A 526 -12.42 -20.02 27.19
CA ALA A 526 -13.65 -19.96 27.99
C ALA A 526 -14.89 -19.87 27.08
N VAL A 527 -14.82 -19.10 26.00
CA VAL A 527 -15.86 -19.03 24.95
C VAL A 527 -16.06 -20.40 24.31
N ALA A 528 -14.98 -21.09 23.97
CA ALA A 528 -15.04 -22.44 23.40
C ALA A 528 -15.74 -23.46 24.34
N ALA A 529 -15.54 -23.32 25.65
CA ALA A 529 -16.16 -24.18 26.67
C ALA A 529 -17.61 -23.80 27.01
N ASN A 530 -18.13 -22.69 26.45
CA ASN A 530 -19.49 -22.22 26.72
C ASN A 530 -20.54 -23.24 26.24
N SER A 531 -21.56 -23.51 27.05
CA SER A 531 -22.59 -24.53 26.77
C SER A 531 -23.39 -24.24 25.50
N ASP A 532 -23.64 -22.97 25.16
CA ASP A 532 -24.43 -22.60 23.99
C ASP A 532 -23.60 -22.68 22.71
N VAL A 533 -22.30 -22.36 22.78
CA VAL A 533 -21.35 -22.62 21.71
C VAL A 533 -21.25 -24.12 21.44
N GLN A 534 -21.12 -24.95 22.48
CA GLN A 534 -21.05 -26.41 22.34
C GLN A 534 -22.34 -27.01 21.78
N LYS A 535 -23.52 -26.51 22.19
CA LYS A 535 -24.83 -26.92 21.61
C LYS A 535 -24.91 -26.55 20.12
N ALA A 536 -24.44 -25.34 19.74
CA ALA A 536 -24.45 -24.92 18.35
C ALA A 536 -23.52 -25.82 17.49
N LEU A 537 -22.35 -26.18 17.98
CA LEU A 537 -21.44 -27.11 17.32
C LEU A 537 -22.01 -28.53 17.20
N ALA A 538 -22.65 -29.04 18.22
CA ALA A 538 -23.22 -30.39 18.24
C ALA A 538 -24.29 -30.62 17.18
N SER A 539 -24.84 -29.56 16.58
CA SER A 539 -25.79 -29.65 15.47
C SER A 539 -25.11 -29.89 14.10
N SER A 540 -23.80 -29.88 14.02
CA SER A 540 -23.04 -30.03 12.77
C SER A 540 -22.50 -31.46 12.59
N SER A 541 -22.63 -32.02 11.39
CA SER A 541 -21.88 -33.20 10.95
C SER A 541 -20.57 -32.83 10.23
N GLU A 542 -20.40 -31.58 9.85
CA GLU A 542 -19.29 -31.10 9.02
C GLU A 542 -18.14 -30.50 9.85
N ILE A 543 -18.46 -29.91 11.01
CA ILE A 543 -17.50 -29.24 11.88
C ILE A 543 -17.22 -30.15 13.08
N SER A 544 -15.93 -30.51 13.25
CA SER A 544 -15.50 -31.43 14.32
C SER A 544 -15.20 -30.74 15.65
N GLY A 545 -15.04 -29.42 15.67
CA GLY A 545 -14.75 -28.69 16.89
C GLY A 545 -14.28 -27.26 16.66
N VAL A 546 -13.79 -26.66 17.73
CA VAL A 546 -13.23 -25.30 17.72
C VAL A 546 -11.77 -25.29 18.15
N ILE A 547 -11.01 -24.34 17.63
CA ILE A 547 -9.63 -24.04 18.01
C ILE A 547 -9.65 -22.69 18.74
N PRO A 548 -9.47 -22.64 20.06
CA PRO A 548 -9.35 -21.37 20.76
C PRO A 548 -7.96 -20.76 20.53
N VAL A 549 -7.91 -19.55 20.02
CA VAL A 549 -6.70 -18.74 19.86
C VAL A 549 -6.86 -17.48 20.69
N GLU A 550 -6.12 -17.41 21.79
CA GLU A 550 -6.17 -16.24 22.66
C GLU A 550 -5.54 -15.03 21.98
N SER A 551 -6.20 -13.88 22.09
CA SER A 551 -5.57 -12.62 21.72
C SER A 551 -4.47 -12.30 22.72
N ALA A 552 -3.23 -12.62 22.37
CA ALA A 552 -2.10 -12.30 23.22
C ALA A 552 -1.88 -10.78 23.26
N GLN A 553 -1.36 -10.28 24.38
CA GLN A 553 -0.92 -8.87 24.51
C GLN A 553 0.15 -8.49 23.48
N ASN A 554 0.79 -9.50 22.87
CA ASN A 554 1.76 -9.34 21.81
C ASN A 554 1.15 -9.77 20.48
N TRP A 555 0.90 -8.81 19.61
CA TRP A 555 0.42 -8.97 18.25
C TRP A 555 1.15 -10.06 17.44
N GLY A 556 2.49 -10.12 17.53
CA GLY A 556 3.27 -11.12 16.80
C GLY A 556 2.95 -12.56 17.26
N THR A 557 2.72 -12.77 18.53
CA THR A 557 2.35 -14.08 19.08
C THR A 557 0.95 -14.49 18.64
N ALA A 558 -0.03 -13.61 18.76
CA ALA A 558 -1.41 -13.87 18.32
C ALA A 558 -1.49 -14.15 16.81
N SER A 559 -0.76 -13.38 16.01
CA SER A 559 -0.65 -13.59 14.56
C SER A 559 -0.04 -14.96 14.23
N THR A 560 1.05 -15.36 14.91
CA THR A 560 1.69 -16.64 14.68
C THR A 560 0.78 -17.81 15.05
N GLN A 561 0.08 -17.73 16.17
CA GLN A 561 -0.88 -18.75 16.59
C GLN A 561 -2.05 -18.86 15.62
N LEU A 562 -2.58 -17.72 15.15
CA LEU A 562 -3.67 -17.72 14.18
C LEU A 562 -3.21 -18.32 12.84
N VAL A 563 -2.00 -17.98 12.36
CA VAL A 563 -1.43 -18.60 11.16
C VAL A 563 -1.32 -20.12 11.31
N HIS A 564 -0.78 -20.60 12.43
CA HIS A 564 -0.70 -22.04 12.70
C HIS A 564 -2.08 -22.72 12.66
N ALA A 565 -3.09 -22.13 13.30
CA ALA A 565 -4.45 -22.66 13.26
C ALA A 565 -5.03 -22.72 11.83
N LEU A 566 -4.69 -21.72 10.98
CA LEU A 566 -5.16 -21.66 9.60
C LEU A 566 -4.45 -22.64 8.67
N THR A 567 -3.14 -22.87 8.88
CA THR A 567 -2.31 -23.68 7.96
C THR A 567 -2.25 -25.15 8.36
N ASP A 568 -2.22 -25.45 9.66
CA ASP A 568 -1.86 -26.78 10.15
C ASP A 568 -3.02 -27.53 10.79
N GLU A 569 -4.11 -26.81 11.17
CA GLU A 569 -5.21 -27.40 11.93
C GLU A 569 -6.56 -27.45 11.19
N HIS A 570 -6.58 -27.29 9.88
CA HIS A 570 -7.78 -27.41 9.04
C HIS A 570 -8.90 -26.43 9.39
N ALA A 571 -8.56 -25.16 9.61
CA ALA A 571 -9.53 -24.12 9.88
C ALA A 571 -10.48 -23.88 8.69
N LEU A 572 -11.78 -24.10 8.89
CA LEU A 572 -12.82 -23.84 7.91
C LEU A 572 -13.26 -22.37 7.91
N ALA A 573 -13.30 -21.76 9.09
CA ALA A 573 -13.68 -20.36 9.31
C ALA A 573 -13.06 -19.82 10.60
N ILE A 574 -13.08 -18.49 10.75
CA ILE A 574 -12.66 -17.77 11.95
C ILE A 574 -13.87 -17.04 12.51
N VAL A 575 -14.09 -17.12 13.82
CA VAL A 575 -14.93 -16.19 14.58
C VAL A 575 -14.01 -15.24 15.34
N ALA A 576 -14.00 -13.97 14.98
CA ALA A 576 -13.26 -12.95 15.69
C ALA A 576 -14.13 -12.35 16.80
N LEU A 577 -13.69 -12.46 18.05
CA LEU A 577 -14.49 -12.15 19.24
C LEU A 577 -14.51 -10.66 19.60
N ASP A 578 -13.62 -9.88 19.03
CA ASP A 578 -13.58 -8.42 19.18
C ASP A 578 -13.10 -7.73 17.90
N ARG A 579 -13.13 -6.41 17.93
CA ARG A 579 -12.74 -5.54 16.81
C ARG A 579 -11.29 -5.74 16.37
N ASP A 580 -10.36 -5.76 17.31
CA ASP A 580 -8.93 -5.82 17.01
C ASP A 580 -8.55 -7.17 16.40
N CYS A 581 -9.13 -8.23 16.95
CA CYS A 581 -8.98 -9.57 16.40
C CYS A 581 -9.61 -9.71 15.03
N ALA A 582 -10.75 -9.05 14.77
CA ALA A 582 -11.38 -9.05 13.47
C ALA A 582 -10.48 -8.40 12.39
N HIS A 583 -9.87 -7.26 12.69
CA HIS A 583 -8.95 -6.60 11.78
C HIS A 583 -7.68 -7.41 11.52
N LEU A 584 -7.17 -8.14 12.53
CA LEU A 584 -6.06 -9.06 12.31
C LEU A 584 -6.46 -10.26 11.46
N ALA A 585 -7.56 -10.88 11.80
CA ALA A 585 -8.07 -12.04 11.07
C ALA A 585 -8.38 -11.68 9.60
N GLU A 586 -8.93 -10.51 9.35
CA GLU A 586 -9.19 -9.99 8.01
C GLU A 586 -7.94 -10.00 7.13
N GLN A 587 -6.79 -9.59 7.66
CA GLN A 587 -5.54 -9.56 6.89
C GLN A 587 -5.01 -10.95 6.56
N LEU A 588 -5.17 -11.88 7.49
CA LEU A 588 -4.72 -13.25 7.30
C LEU A 588 -5.67 -14.04 6.40
N SER A 589 -6.98 -13.75 6.47
CA SER A 589 -8.00 -14.39 5.64
C SER A 589 -7.77 -14.22 4.14
N LEU A 590 -7.25 -13.07 3.73
CA LEU A 590 -6.86 -12.80 2.34
C LEU A 590 -5.81 -13.77 1.79
N LYS A 591 -4.92 -14.25 2.66
CA LYS A 591 -3.82 -15.16 2.29
C LYS A 591 -4.20 -16.61 2.49
N ALA A 592 -4.99 -16.88 3.52
CA ALA A 592 -5.43 -18.22 3.87
C ALA A 592 -6.70 -18.66 3.14
N PHE A 593 -7.44 -17.71 2.53
CA PHE A 593 -8.74 -17.97 1.89
C PHE A 593 -9.76 -18.61 2.83
N VAL A 594 -9.81 -18.14 4.08
CA VAL A 594 -10.69 -18.62 5.14
C VAL A 594 -11.62 -17.49 5.56
N PRO A 595 -12.97 -17.68 5.55
CA PRO A 595 -13.91 -16.63 5.93
C PRO A 595 -13.85 -16.29 7.42
N VAL A 596 -14.03 -15.01 7.71
CA VAL A 596 -14.08 -14.46 9.07
C VAL A 596 -15.50 -13.98 9.36
N VAL A 597 -16.05 -14.38 10.48
CA VAL A 597 -17.28 -13.81 11.07
C VAL A 597 -16.89 -12.98 12.27
N ALA A 598 -17.07 -11.66 12.19
CA ALA A 598 -16.65 -10.71 13.20
C ALA A 598 -17.78 -10.35 14.16
N LEU A 599 -17.52 -10.44 15.45
CA LEU A 599 -18.38 -9.95 16.54
C LEU A 599 -17.96 -8.52 16.91
N ALA A 600 -18.12 -7.60 15.97
CA ALA A 600 -17.69 -6.22 16.16
C ALA A 600 -18.62 -5.25 15.40
N ASP A 601 -19.02 -4.17 16.07
CA ASP A 601 -19.79 -3.10 15.42
C ASP A 601 -18.85 -2.07 14.79
N ASP A 602 -18.12 -2.52 13.76
CA ASP A 602 -17.16 -1.70 13.03
C ASP A 602 -17.42 -1.76 11.52
N ARG A 603 -17.92 -0.66 10.97
CA ARG A 603 -18.19 -0.52 9.52
C ARG A 603 -16.92 -0.64 8.68
N ALA A 604 -15.74 -0.31 9.22
CA ALA A 604 -14.48 -0.41 8.51
C ALA A 604 -14.17 -1.84 8.06
N LEU A 605 -14.59 -2.85 8.84
CA LEU A 605 -14.38 -4.27 8.50
C LEU A 605 -15.03 -4.67 7.18
N THR A 606 -16.26 -4.20 6.92
CA THR A 606 -17.01 -4.56 5.71
C THR A 606 -17.00 -3.46 4.65
N ALA A 607 -16.43 -2.29 4.97
CA ALA A 607 -16.12 -1.25 4.01
C ALA A 607 -14.87 -1.59 3.18
N THR A 608 -14.03 -2.51 3.60
CA THR A 608 -12.92 -3.03 2.82
C THR A 608 -13.44 -3.98 1.73
N ASN A 609 -12.80 -4.02 0.57
CA ASN A 609 -13.15 -5.00 -0.46
C ASN A 609 -12.44 -6.34 -0.21
N ILE A 610 -12.53 -6.82 1.02
CA ILE A 610 -12.04 -8.14 1.39
C ILE A 610 -13.23 -9.09 1.39
N PRO A 611 -13.34 -9.99 0.42
CA PRO A 611 -14.52 -10.82 0.24
C PRO A 611 -14.65 -11.93 1.29
N TRP A 612 -13.79 -11.92 2.30
CA TRP A 612 -13.68 -12.96 3.32
C TRP A 612 -14.18 -12.52 4.70
N ILE A 613 -14.58 -11.24 4.88
CA ILE A 613 -15.03 -10.72 6.16
C ILE A 613 -16.56 -10.55 6.16
N PHE A 614 -17.21 -11.02 7.21
CA PHE A 614 -18.64 -10.92 7.47
C PHE A 614 -18.84 -10.39 8.88
N ARG A 615 -19.70 -9.41 9.04
CA ARG A 615 -19.94 -8.78 10.33
C ARG A 615 -21.30 -9.20 10.87
N LEU A 616 -21.37 -9.58 12.13
CA LEU A 616 -22.66 -9.79 12.81
C LEU A 616 -23.16 -8.50 13.46
N PRO A 617 -24.47 -8.39 13.73
CA PRO A 617 -25.01 -7.27 14.50
C PRO A 617 -24.35 -7.14 15.87
N ALA A 618 -24.28 -5.92 16.41
CA ALA A 618 -23.57 -5.61 17.66
C ALA A 618 -24.02 -6.42 18.89
N HIS A 619 -25.24 -6.95 18.87
CA HIS A 619 -25.81 -7.76 19.97
C HIS A 619 -25.60 -9.27 19.79
N ALA A 620 -25.00 -9.71 18.68
CA ALA A 620 -24.79 -11.12 18.40
C ALA A 620 -23.71 -11.73 19.32
N GLY A 621 -23.95 -12.95 19.76
CA GLY A 621 -23.00 -13.70 20.58
C GLY A 621 -22.15 -14.70 19.77
N PRO A 622 -21.11 -15.27 20.40
CA PRO A 622 -20.28 -16.30 19.77
C PRO A 622 -21.08 -17.54 19.32
N ASP A 623 -22.10 -17.94 20.05
CA ASP A 623 -22.99 -19.04 19.70
C ASP A 623 -23.80 -18.76 18.44
N GLU A 624 -24.21 -17.51 18.20
CA GLU A 624 -24.87 -17.09 16.96
C GLU A 624 -23.92 -17.15 15.76
N ALA A 625 -22.67 -16.69 15.93
CA ALA A 625 -21.64 -16.82 14.90
C ALA A 625 -21.39 -18.29 14.54
N ILE A 626 -21.33 -19.17 15.54
CA ILE A 626 -21.18 -20.62 15.32
C ILE A 626 -22.39 -21.19 14.59
N ARG A 627 -23.62 -20.83 14.96
CA ARG A 627 -24.85 -21.27 14.24
C ARG A 627 -24.83 -20.86 12.77
N VAL A 628 -24.42 -19.62 12.50
CA VAL A 628 -24.26 -19.13 11.11
C VAL A 628 -23.27 -19.99 10.34
N LEU A 629 -22.10 -20.27 10.92
CA LEU A 629 -21.07 -21.07 10.26
C LEU A 629 -21.45 -22.55 10.11
N VAL A 630 -22.16 -23.11 11.07
CA VAL A 630 -22.70 -24.48 11.02
C VAL A 630 -23.73 -24.61 9.90
N ASP A 631 -24.71 -23.70 9.81
CA ASP A 631 -25.71 -23.70 8.73
C ASP A 631 -25.04 -23.48 7.36
N ALA A 632 -24.05 -22.60 7.27
CA ALA A 632 -23.30 -22.39 6.05
C ALA A 632 -22.51 -23.66 5.65
N ALA A 633 -21.85 -24.33 6.59
CA ALA A 633 -21.08 -25.55 6.34
C ALA A 633 -21.95 -26.72 5.87
N GLN A 634 -23.17 -26.87 6.42
CA GLN A 634 -24.13 -27.86 5.95
C GLN A 634 -24.49 -27.69 4.47
N LYS A 635 -24.48 -26.45 3.97
CA LYS A 635 -24.79 -26.11 2.56
C LYS A 635 -23.57 -26.16 1.64
N SER A 636 -22.39 -25.89 2.16
CA SER A 636 -21.13 -25.76 1.39
C SER A 636 -20.20 -26.96 1.49
N GLY A 637 -20.38 -27.80 2.50
CA GLY A 637 -19.39 -28.81 2.89
C GLY A 637 -18.12 -28.20 3.48
N ASN A 638 -17.05 -28.97 3.49
CA ASN A 638 -15.78 -28.64 4.15
C ASN A 638 -14.81 -27.81 3.28
N ASN A 639 -15.32 -26.83 2.55
CA ASN A 639 -14.48 -25.97 1.70
C ASN A 639 -14.66 -24.52 2.10
N PRO A 640 -13.60 -23.82 2.55
CA PRO A 640 -13.69 -22.42 2.96
C PRO A 640 -14.20 -21.48 1.86
N GLY A 641 -13.81 -21.73 0.60
CA GLY A 641 -14.25 -20.90 -0.53
C GLY A 641 -15.74 -21.08 -0.84
N ARG A 642 -16.26 -22.32 -0.78
CA ARG A 642 -17.71 -22.56 -0.90
C ARG A 642 -18.49 -22.02 0.29
N LEU A 643 -17.93 -22.14 1.51
CA LEU A 643 -18.50 -21.57 2.71
C LEU A 643 -18.69 -20.04 2.56
N ARG A 644 -17.64 -19.37 2.11
CA ARG A 644 -17.69 -17.94 1.80
C ARG A 644 -18.80 -17.60 0.80
N THR A 645 -18.92 -18.39 -0.26
CA THR A 645 -19.94 -18.18 -1.30
C THR A 645 -21.36 -18.33 -0.74
N VAL A 646 -21.56 -19.30 0.14
CA VAL A 646 -22.85 -19.50 0.83
C VAL A 646 -23.17 -18.31 1.74
N LEU A 647 -22.22 -17.83 2.54
CA LEU A 647 -22.40 -16.65 3.39
C LEU A 647 -22.80 -15.40 2.59
N ALA A 648 -22.17 -15.20 1.42
CA ALA A 648 -22.44 -14.04 0.56
C ALA A 648 -23.61 -14.24 -0.44
N SER A 649 -24.37 -15.32 -0.31
CA SER A 649 -25.42 -15.66 -1.28
C SER A 649 -26.68 -14.77 -1.22
N GLY A 650 -26.78 -13.88 -0.24
CA GLY A 650 -27.97 -13.07 0.00
C GLY A 650 -29.17 -13.90 0.51
N THR A 651 -28.93 -15.13 0.96
CA THR A 651 -29.96 -15.97 1.63
C THR A 651 -29.77 -15.94 3.15
N THR A 652 -30.82 -16.25 3.90
CA THR A 652 -30.73 -16.34 5.36
C THR A 652 -29.96 -17.59 5.77
N ILE A 653 -28.87 -17.38 6.52
CA ILE A 653 -27.96 -18.40 7.02
C ILE A 653 -27.91 -18.28 8.55
N GLY A 654 -28.29 -19.32 9.29
CA GLY A 654 -28.27 -19.30 10.74
C GLY A 654 -29.11 -18.17 11.37
N GLY A 655 -30.13 -17.68 10.67
CA GLY A 655 -30.95 -16.55 11.11
C GLY A 655 -30.48 -15.18 10.64
N VAL A 656 -29.32 -15.08 10.01
CA VAL A 656 -28.73 -13.84 9.50
C VAL A 656 -28.67 -13.86 7.98
N LYS A 657 -28.94 -12.72 7.37
CA LYS A 657 -28.75 -12.51 5.94
C LYS A 657 -27.65 -11.50 5.74
N PHE A 658 -26.64 -11.88 4.98
CA PHE A 658 -25.56 -10.97 4.63
C PHE A 658 -25.75 -10.41 3.23
N ARG A 659 -25.39 -9.16 3.07
CA ARG A 659 -25.09 -8.61 1.75
C ARG A 659 -23.80 -9.24 1.22
N ASP A 660 -23.58 -9.18 -0.05
CA ASP A 660 -22.33 -9.61 -0.69
C ASP A 660 -21.08 -8.87 -0.17
N THR A 661 -21.28 -7.69 0.43
CA THR A 661 -20.24 -6.92 1.14
C THR A 661 -19.87 -7.49 2.51
N GLY A 662 -20.56 -8.51 3.01
CA GLY A 662 -20.37 -9.04 4.37
C GLY A 662 -21.15 -8.29 5.47
N GLU A 663 -21.90 -7.23 5.12
CA GLU A 663 -22.79 -6.54 6.06
C GLU A 663 -24.06 -7.36 6.34
N PRO A 664 -24.53 -7.41 7.58
CA PRO A 664 -25.82 -8.00 7.87
C PRO A 664 -26.93 -7.11 7.30
N GLU A 665 -27.93 -7.72 6.64
CA GLU A 665 -29.16 -7.01 6.31
C GLU A 665 -29.95 -6.79 7.60
N ARG A 666 -30.41 -5.57 7.81
CA ARG A 666 -31.27 -5.19 8.96
C ARG A 666 -32.70 -5.64 8.77
#